data_dcdc93559a66089e9f7dc230ab13f25c
#
_entry.id   dcdc93559a66089e9f7dc230ab13f25c
#
_cell.length_a   1.000
_cell.length_b   1.000
_cell.length_c   1.000
_cell.angle_alpha   90.00
_cell.angle_beta   90.00
_cell.angle_gamma   90.00
#
_symmetry.space_group_name_H-M   'P 1'
#
loop_
_entity.id
_entity.type
_entity.pdbx_description
1 polymer ?
#
loop_
_entity_poly.entity_id
_entity_poly.type
_entity_poly.pdbx_seq_one_letter_code
_entity_poly.pdbx_strand_id
1 'polypeptide(L)'
;ITLEEGNWQGRIAGTFEKDVMSDIENFANVKTAVINEQLSDGQTLVVDICFDNMRTVYQDMSLIAEQLGVLDSAVSYHESLLSGYFIHDPQDTNPPLLMAFYFFVLLMVSASLILIIHNSFSVSMNARVHQFGIFSSIGATPGQIRACLLQEAMFLCVIPILLGSFIGIALTLGIIQVVNILADGIIGRHEAVFTYHPFVFAITILVSLLTVLISAWLPARKLSTLTPLEAIKNTGELQLKRRKKSRILAFLFGIEGELAGNALKAQKKSLRTSTLSLTLSFLSFALMLCFFTLSGISTNHTYFERYQDTWDVMATIENTSIEDFAYEDKIHALDDTDSVIYQKANALCSISTDAISEELKSLGGLETIAGSDVSTADGFYTIQAPVVIMDDSSFAKYCEQIGVTSLENGSVVLNRIWDSINSNFRYKEYVPFLSENQDTLILQNQEYTAAAVTIPVLGLTQTPPVLKEEYDNYALVQFVSLSTWKQIQKTIGTAEPDTYIRMLSEKERTLTELSTIETALTNVLDHKFTFEVENRIQEKIDNETMLDGYKLIIGALCALLAFIGIANVFSNTLGFIRQRKREFARYMSIGMTPDSMRKIFIIEALVIAGRPILITFPITVLFVGFMITASYLNPMEFLAVVPIAPIVIFIVAIWAFVALAYFLGGKQILKCNLVEALQSDYMG
;
A
#
# COMPACT_ATOMS: atom_id res chain seq x y z
N ILE A 1 -30.89 -16.48 19.75
CA ILE A 1 -31.66 -15.93 18.63
C ILE A 1 -32.22 -17.12 17.85
N THR A 2 -33.55 -17.32 17.83
CA THR A 2 -34.17 -18.33 16.97
C THR A 2 -34.35 -17.65 15.62
N LEU A 3 -33.49 -17.97 14.66
CA LEU A 3 -33.73 -17.57 13.27
C LEU A 3 -34.78 -18.54 12.69
N GLU A 4 -35.99 -18.08 12.49
CA GLU A 4 -37.00 -18.83 11.74
C GLU A 4 -36.52 -19.02 10.29
N GLU A 5 -36.81 -20.23 9.73
CA GLU A 5 -36.51 -20.56 8.34
C GLU A 5 -37.26 -19.59 7.40
N GLY A 6 -36.62 -18.52 7.05
CA GLY A 6 -37.09 -17.63 5.99
C GLY A 6 -35.94 -17.46 5.02
N ASN A 7 -36.17 -17.43 3.75
CA ASN A 7 -35.31 -17.25 2.56
C ASN A 7 -33.90 -16.59 2.70
N TRP A 8 -33.16 -16.87 3.77
CA TRP A 8 -31.83 -16.38 4.03
C TRP A 8 -30.81 -17.30 3.38
N GLN A 9 -30.16 -16.84 2.33
CA GLN A 9 -29.00 -17.51 1.71
C GLN A 9 -27.73 -16.82 2.19
N GLY A 10 -27.45 -16.86 3.47
CA GLY A 10 -26.22 -16.35 4.06
C GLY A 10 -25.62 -17.35 5.03
N ARG A 11 -24.31 -17.42 5.13
CA ARG A 11 -23.62 -18.10 6.22
C ARG A 11 -23.48 -17.13 7.37
N ILE A 12 -24.05 -17.46 8.53
CA ILE A 12 -23.83 -16.72 9.77
C ILE A 12 -22.72 -17.44 10.50
N ALA A 13 -21.56 -16.80 10.67
CA ALA A 13 -20.51 -17.24 11.57
C ALA A 13 -20.62 -16.41 12.84
N GLY A 14 -20.86 -17.02 13.98
CA GLY A 14 -20.86 -16.37 15.29
C GLY A 14 -19.53 -16.63 15.98
N THR A 15 -18.93 -15.61 16.60
CA THR A 15 -17.82 -15.81 17.53
C THR A 15 -18.41 -16.15 18.89
N PHE A 16 -18.08 -17.34 19.41
CA PHE A 16 -18.43 -17.80 20.74
C PHE A 16 -17.16 -17.87 21.57
N GLU A 17 -17.33 -18.12 22.89
CA GLU A 17 -16.21 -18.31 23.79
C GLU A 17 -15.14 -19.27 23.24
N LYS A 18 -13.88 -19.03 23.64
CA LYS A 18 -12.66 -19.68 23.13
C LYS A 18 -12.72 -21.23 23.06
N ASP A 19 -13.51 -21.87 23.90
CA ASP A 19 -13.68 -23.32 23.92
C ASP A 19 -14.49 -23.88 22.74
N VAL A 20 -15.20 -22.99 22.01
CA VAL A 20 -16.03 -23.35 20.86
C VAL A 20 -15.34 -22.98 19.53
N MET A 21 -14.23 -22.23 19.60
CA MET A 21 -13.48 -21.82 18.39
C MET A 21 -12.93 -22.99 17.58
N SER A 22 -12.58 -24.12 18.19
CA SER A 22 -12.15 -25.33 17.48
C SER A 22 -13.26 -25.97 16.65
N ASP A 23 -14.52 -25.66 16.93
CA ASP A 23 -15.68 -26.23 16.23
C ASP A 23 -16.28 -25.25 15.18
N ILE A 24 -15.73 -24.05 15.02
CA ILE A 24 -16.23 -23.04 14.06
C ILE A 24 -16.19 -23.54 12.62
N GLU A 25 -15.24 -24.38 12.24
CA GLU A 25 -15.22 -25.01 10.92
C GLU A 25 -16.46 -25.91 10.69
N ASN A 26 -17.01 -26.48 11.76
CA ASN A 26 -18.23 -27.26 11.71
C ASN A 26 -19.49 -26.38 11.73
N PHE A 27 -19.42 -25.18 12.31
CA PHE A 27 -20.54 -24.23 12.35
C PHE A 27 -20.95 -23.71 10.98
N ALA A 28 -20.04 -23.61 10.03
CA ALA A 28 -20.34 -23.20 8.66
C ALA A 28 -21.36 -24.12 7.95
N ASN A 29 -21.60 -25.31 8.48
CA ASN A 29 -22.56 -26.27 7.96
C ASN A 29 -23.85 -26.40 8.80
N VAL A 30 -23.98 -25.65 9.89
CA VAL A 30 -25.17 -25.73 10.77
C VAL A 30 -26.28 -24.87 10.18
N LYS A 31 -27.39 -25.50 9.83
CA LYS A 31 -28.59 -24.83 9.28
C LYS A 31 -29.38 -24.02 10.31
N THR A 32 -29.19 -24.27 11.59
CA THR A 32 -29.86 -23.57 12.70
C THR A 32 -28.93 -23.53 13.89
N ALA A 33 -28.63 -22.35 14.40
CA ALA A 33 -27.98 -22.17 15.71
C ALA A 33 -29.04 -21.70 16.70
N VAL A 34 -29.18 -22.42 17.81
CA VAL A 34 -30.04 -21.98 18.93
C VAL A 34 -29.13 -21.46 20.02
N ILE A 35 -29.14 -20.17 20.24
CA ILE A 35 -28.48 -19.55 21.40
C ILE A 35 -29.47 -19.67 22.56
N ASN A 36 -29.23 -20.61 23.46
CA ASN A 36 -30.12 -20.90 24.59
C ASN A 36 -29.85 -20.03 25.82
N GLU A 37 -28.81 -19.24 25.83
CA GLU A 37 -28.44 -18.41 26.97
C GLU A 37 -28.86 -16.95 26.71
N GLN A 38 -29.49 -16.35 27.72
CA GLN A 38 -29.66 -14.89 27.73
C GLN A 38 -28.26 -14.28 27.92
N LEU A 39 -27.88 -13.38 27.02
CA LEU A 39 -26.69 -12.57 27.20
C LEU A 39 -26.72 -11.94 28.62
N SER A 40 -25.65 -12.12 29.38
CA SER A 40 -25.45 -11.46 30.64
C SER A 40 -25.31 -9.95 30.41
N ASP A 41 -25.72 -9.13 31.39
CA ASP A 41 -25.53 -7.68 31.30
C ASP A 41 -24.02 -7.40 31.05
N GLY A 42 -23.71 -6.73 29.94
CA GLY A 42 -22.34 -6.40 29.52
C GLY A 42 -21.73 -7.30 28.43
N GLN A 43 -22.38 -8.38 28.01
CA GLN A 43 -21.91 -9.20 26.88
C GLN A 43 -22.41 -8.66 25.54
N THR A 44 -21.51 -8.57 24.56
CA THR A 44 -21.83 -8.17 23.18
C THR A 44 -21.75 -9.39 22.26
N LEU A 45 -22.81 -9.66 21.52
CA LEU A 45 -22.82 -10.69 20.49
C LEU A 45 -22.27 -10.10 19.19
N VAL A 46 -21.16 -10.64 18.70
CA VAL A 46 -20.63 -10.32 17.37
C VAL A 46 -21.03 -11.41 16.40
N VAL A 47 -21.60 -11.02 15.27
CA VAL A 47 -22.05 -11.94 14.21
C VAL A 47 -21.39 -11.57 12.90
N ASP A 48 -20.59 -12.49 12.36
CA ASP A 48 -19.98 -12.34 11.04
C ASP A 48 -20.90 -12.92 9.97
N ILE A 49 -21.22 -12.11 8.97
CA ILE A 49 -22.08 -12.50 7.85
C ILE A 49 -21.30 -12.50 6.55
N CYS A 50 -21.21 -13.67 5.92
CA CYS A 50 -20.62 -13.81 4.58
C CYS A 50 -21.71 -13.84 3.51
N PHE A 51 -21.60 -12.99 2.51
CA PHE A 51 -22.55 -12.92 1.40
C PHE A 51 -22.02 -13.65 0.17
N ASP A 52 -22.85 -14.49 -0.45
CA ASP A 52 -22.52 -15.13 -1.73
C ASP A 52 -22.41 -14.10 -2.86
N ASN A 53 -23.19 -13.02 -2.80
CA ASN A 53 -23.12 -11.89 -3.73
C ASN A 53 -22.64 -10.62 -3.01
N MET A 54 -21.35 -10.36 -3.09
CA MET A 54 -20.77 -9.17 -2.44
C MET A 54 -21.29 -7.83 -3.01
N ARG A 55 -21.87 -7.81 -4.22
CA ARG A 55 -22.30 -6.55 -4.84
C ARG A 55 -23.55 -5.95 -4.19
N THR A 56 -24.32 -6.73 -3.48
CA THR A 56 -25.52 -6.31 -2.78
C THR A 56 -25.32 -6.16 -1.28
N VAL A 57 -24.06 -6.35 -0.79
CA VAL A 57 -23.74 -6.41 0.65
C VAL A 57 -24.28 -5.20 1.43
N TYR A 58 -24.10 -3.99 0.94
CA TYR A 58 -24.60 -2.78 1.63
C TYR A 58 -26.12 -2.72 1.70
N GLN A 59 -26.81 -3.16 0.64
CA GLN A 59 -28.29 -3.19 0.60
C GLN A 59 -28.85 -4.32 1.46
N ASP A 60 -28.29 -5.52 1.33
CA ASP A 60 -28.75 -6.69 2.05
C ASP A 60 -28.47 -6.57 3.55
N MET A 61 -27.30 -6.02 3.93
CA MET A 61 -26.95 -5.80 5.32
C MET A 61 -27.84 -4.75 5.99
N SER A 62 -28.18 -3.66 5.31
CA SER A 62 -29.13 -2.66 5.83
C SER A 62 -30.50 -3.29 6.12
N LEU A 63 -31.00 -4.17 5.24
CA LEU A 63 -32.25 -4.89 5.45
C LEU A 63 -32.16 -5.86 6.65
N ILE A 64 -31.04 -6.54 6.80
CA ILE A 64 -30.78 -7.45 7.93
C ILE A 64 -30.74 -6.66 9.24
N ALA A 65 -30.00 -5.55 9.28
CA ALA A 65 -29.90 -4.68 10.45
C ALA A 65 -31.26 -4.12 10.87
N GLU A 66 -32.07 -3.66 9.91
CA GLU A 66 -33.43 -3.18 10.16
C GLU A 66 -34.35 -4.28 10.73
N GLN A 67 -34.29 -5.50 10.17
CA GLN A 67 -35.07 -6.63 10.66
C GLN A 67 -34.68 -7.11 12.05
N LEU A 68 -33.39 -7.04 12.38
CA LEU A 68 -32.86 -7.43 13.68
C LEU A 68 -32.93 -6.30 14.71
N GLY A 69 -33.29 -5.08 14.29
CA GLY A 69 -33.30 -3.89 15.16
C GLY A 69 -31.91 -3.44 15.62
N VAL A 70 -30.88 -3.78 14.82
CA VAL A 70 -29.50 -3.39 15.09
C VAL A 70 -29.25 -1.99 14.51
N LEU A 71 -28.58 -1.13 15.28
CA LEU A 71 -28.21 0.21 14.81
C LEU A 71 -27.15 0.12 13.70
N ASP A 72 -27.24 1.00 12.71
CA ASP A 72 -26.25 1.07 11.62
C ASP A 72 -24.81 1.31 12.15
N SER A 73 -24.67 1.99 13.28
CA SER A 73 -23.38 2.22 13.95
C SER A 73 -22.72 0.94 14.53
N ALA A 74 -23.50 -0.13 14.72
CA ALA A 74 -22.99 -1.43 15.17
C ALA A 74 -22.67 -2.38 14.01
N VAL A 75 -22.81 -1.92 12.77
CA VAL A 75 -22.45 -2.69 11.56
C VAL A 75 -21.09 -2.25 11.06
N SER A 76 -20.16 -3.19 10.92
CA SER A 76 -18.86 -2.94 10.30
C SER A 76 -18.69 -3.77 9.03
N TYR A 77 -18.01 -3.20 8.03
CA TYR A 77 -17.77 -3.86 6.75
C TYR A 77 -16.28 -4.13 6.55
N HIS A 78 -15.95 -5.23 5.90
CA HIS A 78 -14.55 -5.53 5.52
C HIS A 78 -14.16 -4.69 4.29
N GLU A 79 -13.93 -3.40 4.48
CA GLU A 79 -13.72 -2.42 3.39
C GLU A 79 -12.55 -2.77 2.46
N SER A 80 -11.46 -3.31 2.98
CA SER A 80 -10.30 -3.71 2.16
C SER A 80 -10.64 -4.85 1.20
N LEU A 81 -11.47 -5.81 1.62
CA LEU A 81 -11.96 -6.88 0.77
C LEU A 81 -12.91 -6.32 -0.32
N LEU A 82 -13.88 -5.51 0.08
CA LEU A 82 -14.85 -4.92 -0.84
C LEU A 82 -14.18 -4.02 -1.88
N SER A 83 -13.19 -3.22 -1.47
CA SER A 83 -12.39 -2.39 -2.37
C SER A 83 -11.61 -3.23 -3.39
N GLY A 84 -11.12 -4.41 -3.00
CA GLY A 84 -10.48 -5.38 -3.90
C GLY A 84 -11.44 -5.89 -4.99
N TYR A 85 -12.73 -5.97 -4.70
CA TYR A 85 -13.80 -6.32 -5.65
C TYR A 85 -14.41 -5.11 -6.39
N PHE A 86 -13.86 -3.91 -6.20
CA PHE A 86 -14.39 -2.66 -6.74
C PHE A 86 -15.82 -2.34 -6.27
N ILE A 87 -16.10 -2.65 -5.01
CA ILE A 87 -17.35 -2.36 -4.34
C ILE A 87 -17.09 -1.27 -3.32
N HIS A 88 -17.88 -0.22 -3.36
CA HIS A 88 -17.78 0.94 -2.47
C HIS A 88 -19.13 1.24 -1.87
N ASP A 89 -19.13 1.74 -0.63
CA ASP A 89 -20.38 2.15 0.03
C ASP A 89 -21.04 3.31 -0.73
N PRO A 90 -22.29 3.14 -1.19
CA PRO A 90 -23.01 4.20 -1.88
C PRO A 90 -23.30 5.44 -1.01
N GLN A 91 -23.23 5.29 0.33
CA GLN A 91 -23.50 6.38 1.28
C GLN A 91 -22.21 7.12 1.69
N ASP A 92 -21.05 6.51 1.48
CA ASP A 92 -19.77 7.16 1.78
C ASP A 92 -19.45 8.22 0.72
N THR A 93 -19.35 9.47 1.18
CA THR A 93 -19.00 10.62 0.34
C THR A 93 -17.51 10.76 0.09
N ASN A 94 -16.68 9.99 0.80
CA ASN A 94 -15.23 10.00 0.61
C ASN A 94 -14.83 9.24 -0.66
N PRO A 95 -13.84 9.74 -1.42
CA PRO A 95 -13.39 9.02 -2.61
C PRO A 95 -12.74 7.68 -2.23
N PRO A 96 -13.07 6.57 -2.91
CA PRO A 96 -12.50 5.25 -2.64
C PRO A 96 -11.02 5.18 -3.10
N LEU A 97 -10.12 5.68 -2.25
CA LEU A 97 -8.69 5.84 -2.60
C LEU A 97 -8.02 4.52 -2.98
N LEU A 98 -8.32 3.43 -2.26
CA LEU A 98 -7.75 2.10 -2.53
C LEU A 98 -8.22 1.57 -3.89
N MET A 99 -9.52 1.70 -4.18
CA MET A 99 -10.11 1.31 -5.46
C MET A 99 -9.57 2.15 -6.62
N ALA A 100 -9.44 3.47 -6.43
CA ALA A 100 -8.85 4.37 -7.40
C ALA A 100 -7.38 4.00 -7.70
N PHE A 101 -6.61 3.60 -6.69
CA PHE A 101 -5.24 3.13 -6.85
C PHE A 101 -5.17 1.84 -7.68
N TYR A 102 -5.97 0.83 -7.37
CA TYR A 102 -6.04 -0.41 -8.15
C TYR A 102 -6.42 -0.16 -9.62
N PHE A 103 -7.42 0.70 -9.84
CA PHE A 103 -7.83 1.07 -11.19
C PHE A 103 -6.73 1.79 -11.97
N PHE A 104 -6.00 2.71 -11.31
CA PHE A 104 -4.87 3.42 -11.90
C PHE A 104 -3.75 2.46 -12.30
N VAL A 105 -3.38 1.52 -11.43
CA VAL A 105 -2.36 0.50 -11.72
C VAL A 105 -2.80 -0.36 -12.91
N LEU A 106 -4.04 -0.85 -12.92
CA LEU A 106 -4.58 -1.66 -14.02
C LEU A 106 -4.56 -0.90 -15.35
N LEU A 107 -4.93 0.38 -15.33
CA LEU A 107 -4.90 1.25 -16.52
C LEU A 107 -3.49 1.47 -17.02
N MET A 108 -2.53 1.72 -16.14
CA MET A 108 -1.11 1.87 -16.47
C MET A 108 -0.54 0.60 -17.14
N VAL A 109 -0.83 -0.56 -16.56
CA VAL A 109 -0.43 -1.87 -17.08
C VAL A 109 -1.02 -2.08 -18.49
N SER A 110 -2.33 -1.90 -18.61
CA SER A 110 -3.04 -2.09 -19.90
C SER A 110 -2.52 -1.15 -20.99
N ALA A 111 -2.33 0.12 -20.68
CA ALA A 111 -1.76 1.10 -21.60
C ALA A 111 -0.35 0.72 -22.05
N SER A 112 0.48 0.25 -21.12
CA SER A 112 1.84 -0.23 -21.44
C SER A 112 1.80 -1.42 -22.40
N LEU A 113 0.96 -2.42 -22.13
CA LEU A 113 0.81 -3.60 -23.01
C LEU A 113 0.31 -3.25 -24.41
N ILE A 114 -0.71 -2.37 -24.51
CA ILE A 114 -1.21 -1.90 -25.81
C ILE A 114 -0.10 -1.24 -26.62
N LEU A 115 0.70 -0.37 -26.00
CA LEU A 115 1.82 0.31 -26.66
C LEU A 115 2.90 -0.68 -27.14
N ILE A 116 3.22 -1.69 -26.33
CA ILE A 116 4.20 -2.72 -26.65
C ILE A 116 3.75 -3.55 -27.86
N ILE A 117 2.52 -4.05 -27.82
CA ILE A 117 1.93 -4.87 -28.88
C ILE A 117 1.79 -4.03 -30.17
N HIS A 118 1.29 -2.79 -30.08
CA HIS A 118 1.21 -1.85 -31.20
C HIS A 118 2.57 -1.65 -31.88
N ASN A 119 3.63 -1.45 -31.10
CA ASN A 119 4.97 -1.24 -31.64
C ASN A 119 5.51 -2.50 -32.33
N SER A 120 5.29 -3.68 -31.75
CA SER A 120 5.68 -4.97 -32.34
C SER A 120 4.99 -5.22 -33.68
N PHE A 121 3.67 -4.99 -33.75
CA PHE A 121 2.94 -5.09 -35.05
C PHE A 121 3.41 -4.03 -36.06
N SER A 122 3.66 -2.80 -35.63
CA SER A 122 4.16 -1.75 -36.52
C SER A 122 5.50 -2.13 -37.17
N VAL A 123 6.42 -2.74 -36.41
CA VAL A 123 7.71 -3.21 -36.92
C VAL A 123 7.51 -4.37 -37.88
N SER A 124 6.71 -5.37 -37.55
CA SER A 124 6.41 -6.53 -38.40
C SER A 124 5.73 -6.12 -39.70
N MET A 125 4.71 -5.27 -39.65
CA MET A 125 3.98 -4.80 -40.83
C MET A 125 4.83 -3.92 -41.74
N ASN A 126 5.69 -3.04 -41.17
CA ASN A 126 6.61 -2.23 -41.98
C ASN A 126 7.61 -3.09 -42.79
N ALA A 127 8.01 -4.25 -42.29
CA ALA A 127 8.87 -5.19 -43.04
C ALA A 127 8.20 -5.78 -44.26
N ARG A 128 6.86 -5.75 -44.37
CA ARG A 128 6.07 -6.33 -45.43
C ARG A 128 5.40 -5.28 -46.34
N VAL A 129 5.76 -4.01 -46.23
CA VAL A 129 5.17 -2.91 -47.03
C VAL A 129 5.20 -3.22 -48.52
N HIS A 130 6.31 -3.74 -49.05
CA HIS A 130 6.49 -4.09 -50.46
C HIS A 130 5.48 -5.16 -50.92
N GLN A 131 5.25 -6.22 -50.13
CA GLN A 131 4.27 -7.27 -50.46
C GLN A 131 2.85 -6.71 -50.59
N PHE A 132 2.46 -5.82 -49.68
CA PHE A 132 1.14 -5.15 -49.73
C PHE A 132 1.04 -4.12 -50.89
N GLY A 133 2.17 -3.52 -51.26
CA GLY A 133 2.26 -2.70 -52.46
C GLY A 133 1.95 -3.49 -53.72
N ILE A 134 2.45 -4.72 -53.84
CA ILE A 134 2.12 -5.64 -54.94
C ILE A 134 0.62 -5.99 -54.92
N PHE A 135 0.04 -6.35 -53.78
CA PHE A 135 -1.40 -6.63 -53.67
C PHE A 135 -2.25 -5.44 -54.10
N SER A 136 -1.88 -4.22 -53.67
CA SER A 136 -2.57 -3.00 -54.08
C SER A 136 -2.42 -2.72 -55.60
N SER A 137 -1.28 -3.05 -56.22
CA SER A 137 -1.07 -2.88 -57.67
C SER A 137 -1.91 -3.86 -58.53
N ILE A 138 -2.26 -5.04 -57.97
CA ILE A 138 -3.15 -6.04 -58.61
C ILE A 138 -4.64 -5.69 -58.38
N GLY A 139 -4.95 -4.62 -57.64
CA GLY A 139 -6.31 -4.14 -57.41
C GLY A 139 -6.93 -4.45 -56.05
N ALA A 140 -6.16 -4.91 -55.08
CA ALA A 140 -6.67 -5.08 -53.70
C ALA A 140 -7.07 -3.74 -53.09
N THR A 141 -8.29 -3.67 -52.55
CA THR A 141 -8.78 -2.47 -51.91
C THR A 141 -8.13 -2.25 -50.51
N PRO A 142 -8.03 -0.99 -50.02
CA PRO A 142 -7.51 -0.72 -48.69
C PRO A 142 -8.24 -1.47 -47.57
N GLY A 143 -9.55 -1.72 -47.74
CA GLY A 143 -10.36 -2.51 -46.82
C GLY A 143 -9.95 -3.98 -46.74
N GLN A 144 -9.69 -4.59 -47.93
CA GLN A 144 -9.22 -5.99 -48.02
C GLN A 144 -7.83 -6.15 -47.41
N ILE A 145 -6.89 -5.24 -47.71
CA ILE A 145 -5.55 -5.27 -47.10
C ILE A 145 -5.63 -5.16 -45.60
N ARG A 146 -6.44 -4.22 -45.08
CA ARG A 146 -6.65 -4.06 -43.65
C ARG A 146 -7.26 -5.29 -43.00
N ALA A 147 -8.31 -5.87 -43.59
CA ALA A 147 -8.94 -7.09 -43.10
C ALA A 147 -7.95 -8.26 -43.04
N CYS A 148 -7.17 -8.46 -44.12
CA CYS A 148 -6.13 -9.48 -44.16
C CYS A 148 -5.09 -9.32 -43.05
N LEU A 149 -4.61 -8.09 -42.81
CA LEU A 149 -3.66 -7.81 -41.74
C LEU A 149 -4.22 -8.06 -40.33
N LEU A 150 -5.50 -7.71 -40.10
CA LEU A 150 -6.15 -7.96 -38.83
C LEU A 150 -6.42 -9.45 -38.59
N GLN A 151 -6.83 -10.17 -39.64
CA GLN A 151 -7.02 -11.64 -39.57
C GLN A 151 -5.69 -12.35 -39.27
N GLU A 152 -4.61 -11.95 -39.94
CA GLU A 152 -3.28 -12.49 -39.65
C GLU A 152 -2.85 -12.20 -38.21
N ALA A 153 -3.05 -10.97 -37.73
CA ALA A 153 -2.73 -10.60 -36.36
C ALA A 153 -3.52 -11.47 -35.34
N MET A 154 -4.81 -11.65 -35.57
CA MET A 154 -5.65 -12.48 -34.73
C MET A 154 -5.19 -13.94 -34.71
N PHE A 155 -4.93 -14.51 -35.88
CA PHE A 155 -4.49 -15.91 -36.02
C PHE A 155 -3.14 -16.16 -35.32
N LEU A 156 -2.17 -15.24 -35.49
CA LEU A 156 -0.85 -15.33 -34.85
C LEU A 156 -0.91 -15.25 -33.34
N CYS A 157 -1.93 -14.58 -32.76
CA CYS A 157 -2.05 -14.35 -31.33
C CYS A 157 -2.82 -15.45 -30.59
N VAL A 158 -3.54 -16.34 -31.25
CA VAL A 158 -4.33 -17.42 -30.60
C VAL A 158 -3.44 -18.30 -29.73
N ILE A 159 -2.37 -18.86 -30.30
CA ILE A 159 -1.45 -19.75 -29.56
C ILE A 159 -0.76 -19.01 -28.40
N PRO A 160 -0.16 -17.80 -28.58
CA PRO A 160 0.41 -17.04 -27.48
C PRO A 160 -0.59 -16.69 -26.36
N ILE A 161 -1.84 -16.37 -26.71
CA ILE A 161 -2.87 -16.07 -25.71
C ILE A 161 -3.19 -17.30 -24.85
N LEU A 162 -3.38 -18.44 -25.48
CA LEU A 162 -3.64 -19.70 -24.75
C LEU A 162 -2.46 -20.11 -23.88
N LEU A 163 -1.24 -20.12 -24.43
CA LEU A 163 -0.04 -20.43 -23.66
C LEU A 163 0.18 -19.43 -22.50
N GLY A 164 -0.02 -18.14 -22.79
CA GLY A 164 0.08 -17.10 -21.76
C GLY A 164 -0.94 -17.28 -20.63
N SER A 165 -2.15 -17.69 -20.95
CA SER A 165 -3.18 -17.97 -19.94
C SER A 165 -2.77 -19.14 -19.03
N PHE A 166 -2.23 -20.24 -19.59
CA PHE A 166 -1.74 -21.37 -18.79
C PHE A 166 -0.51 -21.00 -17.95
N ILE A 167 0.44 -20.25 -18.53
CA ILE A 167 1.61 -19.75 -17.79
C ILE A 167 1.16 -18.80 -16.67
N GLY A 168 0.17 -17.93 -16.93
CA GLY A 168 -0.39 -17.03 -15.92
C GLY A 168 -1.00 -17.78 -14.76
N ILE A 169 -1.80 -18.83 -15.03
CA ILE A 169 -2.36 -19.70 -13.99
C ILE A 169 -1.24 -20.36 -13.17
N ALA A 170 -0.23 -20.94 -13.84
CA ALA A 170 0.89 -21.58 -13.15
C ALA A 170 1.69 -20.60 -12.27
N LEU A 171 1.92 -19.36 -12.74
CA LEU A 171 2.57 -18.31 -11.96
C LEU A 171 1.73 -17.90 -10.75
N THR A 172 0.41 -17.76 -10.92
CA THR A 172 -0.50 -17.43 -9.83
C THR A 172 -0.49 -18.50 -8.74
N LEU A 173 -0.53 -19.79 -9.13
CA LEU A 173 -0.38 -20.91 -8.21
C LEU A 173 0.94 -20.83 -7.44
N GLY A 174 2.04 -20.55 -8.14
CA GLY A 174 3.35 -20.37 -7.51
C GLY A 174 3.39 -19.21 -6.51
N ILE A 175 2.79 -18.08 -6.86
CA ILE A 175 2.71 -16.89 -5.99
C ILE A 175 1.87 -17.22 -4.74
N ILE A 176 0.72 -17.86 -4.90
CA ILE A 176 -0.15 -18.25 -3.77
C ILE A 176 0.61 -19.18 -2.81
N GLN A 177 1.35 -20.17 -3.32
CA GLN A 177 2.17 -21.04 -2.49
C GLN A 177 3.23 -20.28 -1.71
N VAL A 178 3.94 -19.33 -2.36
CA VAL A 178 4.95 -18.51 -1.68
C VAL A 178 4.31 -17.61 -0.63
N VAL A 179 3.15 -17.02 -0.91
CA VAL A 179 2.40 -16.21 0.07
C VAL A 179 1.98 -17.08 1.26
N ASN A 180 1.50 -18.29 1.02
CA ASN A 180 1.12 -19.21 2.10
C ASN A 180 2.32 -19.61 2.96
N ILE A 181 3.49 -19.85 2.37
CA ILE A 181 4.72 -20.18 3.12
C ILE A 181 5.21 -18.95 3.92
N LEU A 182 5.20 -17.76 3.34
CA LEU A 182 5.65 -16.55 4.03
C LEU A 182 4.75 -16.17 5.20
N ALA A 183 3.47 -16.42 5.08
CA ALA A 183 2.51 -16.10 6.09
C ALA A 183 2.14 -17.31 6.99
N ASP A 184 2.91 -18.40 6.92
CA ASP A 184 2.81 -19.54 7.81
C ASP A 184 3.28 -19.11 9.21
N GLY A 185 2.40 -19.03 10.15
CA GLY A 185 2.68 -18.54 11.52
C GLY A 185 1.90 -17.32 11.94
N ILE A 186 1.18 -16.67 11.03
CA ILE A 186 0.23 -15.58 11.41
C ILE A 186 -1.01 -16.23 12.02
N ILE A 187 -1.28 -15.89 13.29
CA ILE A 187 -2.43 -16.41 14.04
C ILE A 187 -3.74 -15.90 13.42
N GLY A 188 -4.74 -16.77 13.31
CA GLY A 188 -6.06 -16.40 12.76
C GLY A 188 -6.13 -16.29 11.23
N ARG A 189 -5.06 -16.61 10.51
CA ARG A 189 -5.01 -16.55 9.06
C ARG A 189 -5.64 -17.79 8.42
N HIS A 190 -6.42 -17.57 7.36
CA HIS A 190 -6.84 -18.64 6.46
C HIS A 190 -5.86 -18.80 5.29
N GLU A 191 -5.53 -20.03 4.92
CA GLU A 191 -4.71 -20.31 3.74
C GLU A 191 -5.39 -19.78 2.47
N ALA A 192 -4.61 -19.09 1.62
CA ALA A 192 -5.10 -18.65 0.32
C ALA A 192 -5.29 -19.85 -0.61
N VAL A 193 -6.51 -20.12 -1.01
CA VAL A 193 -6.88 -21.23 -1.89
C VAL A 193 -7.06 -20.72 -3.32
N PHE A 194 -6.45 -21.43 -4.27
CA PHE A 194 -6.64 -21.11 -5.68
C PHE A 194 -8.02 -21.55 -6.15
N THR A 195 -8.86 -20.56 -6.47
CA THR A 195 -10.17 -20.80 -7.09
C THR A 195 -10.20 -20.12 -8.46
N TYR A 196 -10.51 -20.86 -9.50
CA TYR A 196 -10.52 -20.34 -10.86
C TYR A 196 -11.88 -20.58 -11.53
N HIS A 197 -12.59 -19.48 -11.80
CA HIS A 197 -13.89 -19.56 -12.44
C HIS A 197 -13.75 -19.54 -13.97
N PRO A 198 -14.40 -20.45 -14.74
CA PRO A 198 -14.28 -20.52 -16.21
C PRO A 198 -14.63 -19.21 -16.92
N PHE A 199 -15.49 -18.40 -16.34
CA PHE A 199 -15.87 -17.07 -16.86
C PHE A 199 -14.68 -16.11 -16.90
N VAL A 200 -13.78 -16.16 -15.90
CA VAL A 200 -12.55 -15.36 -15.86
C VAL A 200 -11.64 -15.74 -17.05
N PHE A 201 -11.55 -17.02 -17.37
CA PHE A 201 -10.79 -17.49 -18.55
C PHE A 201 -11.37 -16.93 -19.85
N ALA A 202 -12.68 -16.99 -20.01
CA ALA A 202 -13.36 -16.45 -21.18
C ALA A 202 -13.15 -14.94 -21.33
N ILE A 203 -13.29 -14.17 -20.24
CA ILE A 203 -13.03 -12.73 -20.24
C ILE A 203 -11.56 -12.44 -20.55
N THR A 204 -10.62 -13.17 -19.97
CA THR A 204 -9.18 -12.98 -20.23
C THR A 204 -8.85 -13.17 -21.72
N ILE A 205 -9.40 -14.21 -22.36
CA ILE A 205 -9.24 -14.42 -23.80
C ILE A 205 -9.88 -13.26 -24.58
N LEU A 206 -11.10 -12.85 -24.25
CA LEU A 206 -11.80 -11.77 -24.94
C LEU A 206 -11.03 -10.45 -24.84
N VAL A 207 -10.61 -10.06 -23.65
CA VAL A 207 -9.83 -8.82 -23.41
C VAL A 207 -8.49 -8.88 -24.13
N SER A 208 -7.81 -10.02 -24.13
CA SER A 208 -6.56 -10.23 -24.85
C SER A 208 -6.73 -10.06 -26.36
N LEU A 209 -7.78 -10.66 -26.95
CA LEU A 209 -8.11 -10.52 -28.37
C LEU A 209 -8.45 -9.07 -28.73
N LEU A 210 -9.24 -8.38 -27.89
CA LEU A 210 -9.56 -6.96 -28.07
C LEU A 210 -8.29 -6.09 -28.02
N THR A 211 -7.39 -6.36 -27.08
CA THR A 211 -6.11 -5.66 -26.95
C THR A 211 -5.25 -5.83 -28.22
N VAL A 212 -5.17 -7.04 -28.77
CA VAL A 212 -4.48 -7.32 -30.01
C VAL A 212 -5.13 -6.58 -31.17
N LEU A 213 -6.45 -6.62 -31.28
CA LEU A 213 -7.20 -5.98 -32.36
C LEU A 213 -6.98 -4.45 -32.36
N ILE A 214 -7.10 -3.82 -31.18
CA ILE A 214 -6.87 -2.37 -31.01
C ILE A 214 -5.42 -2.02 -31.37
N SER A 215 -4.45 -2.82 -30.91
CA SER A 215 -3.03 -2.58 -31.14
C SER A 215 -2.63 -2.75 -32.60
N ALA A 216 -3.21 -3.72 -33.31
CA ALA A 216 -2.94 -4.00 -34.72
C ALA A 216 -3.69 -3.05 -35.67
N TRP A 217 -4.83 -2.49 -35.26
CA TRP A 217 -5.70 -1.69 -36.14
C TRP A 217 -5.04 -0.42 -36.66
N LEU A 218 -4.33 0.33 -35.82
CA LEU A 218 -3.64 1.57 -36.21
C LEU A 218 -2.53 1.32 -37.25
N PRO A 219 -1.60 0.36 -37.05
CA PRO A 219 -0.61 -0.01 -38.08
C PRO A 219 -1.26 -0.50 -39.36
N ALA A 220 -2.28 -1.37 -39.26
CA ALA A 220 -2.99 -1.90 -40.44
C ALA A 220 -3.69 -0.81 -41.26
N ARG A 221 -4.34 0.15 -40.56
CA ARG A 221 -4.96 1.33 -41.20
C ARG A 221 -3.92 2.16 -41.97
N LYS A 222 -2.77 2.44 -41.31
CA LYS A 222 -1.71 3.23 -41.92
C LYS A 222 -1.12 2.54 -43.15
N LEU A 223 -0.92 1.23 -43.10
CA LEU A 223 -0.34 0.46 -44.20
C LEU A 223 -1.32 0.34 -45.37
N SER A 224 -2.60 0.09 -45.13
CA SER A 224 -3.63 -0.05 -46.14
C SER A 224 -3.94 1.22 -46.93
N THR A 225 -3.53 2.40 -46.42
CA THR A 225 -3.71 3.70 -47.13
C THR A 225 -2.51 4.14 -47.94
N LEU A 226 -1.42 3.36 -47.96
CA LEU A 226 -0.26 3.64 -48.84
C LEU A 226 -0.61 3.39 -50.28
N THR A 227 -0.18 4.32 -51.18
CA THR A 227 -0.33 4.09 -52.62
C THR A 227 0.61 2.98 -53.10
N PRO A 228 0.27 2.22 -54.17
CA PRO A 228 1.13 1.18 -54.72
C PRO A 228 2.55 1.68 -55.03
N LEU A 229 2.62 2.88 -55.59
CA LEU A 229 3.89 3.52 -55.92
C LEU A 229 4.74 3.84 -54.70
N GLU A 230 4.12 4.36 -53.63
CA GLU A 230 4.81 4.61 -52.38
C GLU A 230 5.27 3.32 -51.69
N ALA A 231 4.44 2.27 -51.72
CA ALA A 231 4.75 0.98 -51.11
C ALA A 231 5.89 0.26 -51.85
N ILE A 232 5.93 0.32 -53.19
CA ILE A 232 7.00 -0.27 -53.98
C ILE A 232 8.28 0.57 -53.96
N LYS A 233 8.15 1.89 -53.97
CA LYS A 233 9.30 2.84 -53.94
C LYS A 233 9.94 2.98 -52.56
N ASN A 234 9.17 2.74 -51.50
CA ASN A 234 9.66 2.68 -50.12
C ASN A 234 10.31 1.33 -49.81
N THR A 235 11.40 1.04 -50.47
CA THR A 235 12.23 -0.17 -50.27
C THR A 235 12.96 -0.15 -48.95
N GLY A 236 12.30 0.17 -47.86
CA GLY A 236 12.85 0.08 -46.50
C GLY A 236 14.00 1.03 -46.14
N GLU A 237 14.39 1.92 -47.08
CA GLU A 237 15.45 2.89 -46.79
C GLU A 237 14.93 4.03 -45.92
N LEU A 238 15.64 4.25 -44.82
CA LEU A 238 15.44 5.41 -43.93
C LEU A 238 15.83 6.70 -44.68
N GLN A 239 14.88 7.33 -45.38
CA GLN A 239 15.13 8.64 -46.01
C GLN A 239 15.17 9.73 -44.94
N LEU A 240 16.34 10.23 -44.65
CA LEU A 240 16.54 11.45 -43.87
C LEU A 240 16.05 12.64 -44.69
N LYS A 241 14.80 13.07 -44.46
CA LYS A 241 14.19 14.25 -45.13
C LYS A 241 14.93 15.58 -44.92
N ARG A 242 15.80 15.68 -43.86
CA ARG A 242 16.66 16.84 -43.57
C ARG A 242 17.80 16.44 -42.64
N ARG A 243 19.05 16.81 -42.95
CA ARG A 243 20.21 16.69 -42.05
C ARG A 243 19.97 17.57 -40.80
N LYS A 244 19.65 16.97 -39.67
CA LYS A 244 19.66 17.65 -38.35
C LYS A 244 20.94 17.25 -37.63
N LYS A 245 21.90 18.17 -37.55
CA LYS A 245 23.17 17.95 -36.83
C LYS A 245 22.90 17.55 -35.36
N SER A 246 23.51 16.44 -34.91
CA SER A 246 23.47 15.99 -33.50
C SER A 246 24.64 16.60 -32.75
N ARG A 247 24.59 17.91 -32.44
CA ARG A 247 25.70 18.69 -31.87
C ARG A 247 26.30 18.05 -30.61
N ILE A 248 25.46 17.55 -29.69
CA ILE A 248 25.93 16.97 -28.41
C ILE A 248 26.69 15.66 -28.63
N LEU A 249 26.14 14.72 -29.42
CA LEU A 249 26.80 13.44 -29.68
C LEU A 249 28.03 13.60 -30.60
N ALA A 250 28.00 14.57 -31.52
CA ALA A 250 29.16 14.90 -32.35
C ALA A 250 30.28 15.52 -31.49
N PHE A 251 29.97 16.34 -30.50
CA PHE A 251 30.95 16.92 -29.58
C PHE A 251 31.60 15.84 -28.69
N LEU A 252 30.80 14.91 -28.16
CA LEU A 252 31.28 13.88 -27.23
C LEU A 252 32.01 12.73 -27.93
N PHE A 253 31.56 12.33 -29.11
CA PHE A 253 32.00 11.08 -29.78
C PHE A 253 32.44 11.29 -31.24
N GLY A 254 32.63 12.52 -31.69
CA GLY A 254 33.12 12.81 -33.04
C GLY A 254 32.13 12.40 -34.15
N ILE A 255 32.68 11.89 -35.25
CA ILE A 255 31.92 11.49 -36.46
C ILE A 255 30.99 10.31 -36.17
N GLU A 256 31.43 9.34 -35.38
CA GLU A 256 30.63 8.18 -34.98
C GLU A 256 29.41 8.63 -34.14
N GLY A 257 29.55 9.63 -33.27
CA GLY A 257 28.47 10.25 -32.51
C GLY A 257 27.47 10.99 -33.41
N GLU A 258 27.93 11.68 -34.43
CA GLU A 258 27.06 12.35 -35.44
C GLU A 258 26.23 11.33 -36.24
N LEU A 259 26.87 10.27 -36.72
CA LEU A 259 26.20 9.20 -37.49
C LEU A 259 25.15 8.47 -36.63
N ALA A 260 25.50 8.06 -35.40
CA ALA A 260 24.58 7.46 -34.42
C ALA A 260 23.39 8.39 -34.14
N GLY A 261 23.66 9.66 -33.89
CA GLY A 261 22.61 10.66 -33.61
C GLY A 261 21.67 10.92 -34.77
N ASN A 262 22.17 10.89 -36.00
CA ASN A 262 21.36 11.06 -37.23
C ASN A 262 20.46 9.83 -37.43
N ALA A 263 20.97 8.63 -37.21
CA ALA A 263 20.20 7.39 -37.28
C ALA A 263 19.06 7.35 -36.25
N LEU A 264 19.36 7.70 -35.01
CA LEU A 264 18.35 7.80 -33.93
C LEU A 264 17.28 8.85 -34.23
N LYS A 265 17.63 9.96 -34.86
CA LYS A 265 16.67 10.99 -35.29
C LYS A 265 15.81 10.54 -36.48
N ALA A 266 16.36 9.77 -37.41
CA ALA A 266 15.60 9.22 -38.53
C ALA A 266 14.45 8.32 -38.07
N GLN A 267 14.68 7.53 -37.02
CA GLN A 267 13.68 6.63 -36.44
C GLN A 267 12.96 7.16 -35.20
N LYS A 268 12.95 8.46 -34.98
CA LYS A 268 12.37 9.08 -33.80
C LYS A 268 10.96 8.58 -33.46
N LYS A 269 10.11 8.28 -34.42
CA LYS A 269 8.73 7.83 -34.23
C LYS A 269 8.68 6.41 -33.60
N SER A 270 9.45 5.47 -34.17
CA SER A 270 9.53 4.09 -33.69
C SER A 270 10.18 4.03 -32.27
N LEU A 271 11.31 4.74 -32.12
CA LEU A 271 12.02 4.83 -30.85
C LEU A 271 11.21 5.51 -29.75
N ARG A 272 10.33 6.48 -30.09
CA ARG A 272 9.48 7.16 -29.11
C ARG A 272 8.52 6.19 -28.40
N THR A 273 7.87 5.32 -29.15
CA THR A 273 6.93 4.34 -28.58
C THR A 273 7.66 3.35 -27.68
N SER A 274 8.81 2.84 -28.13
CA SER A 274 9.66 1.94 -27.34
C SER A 274 10.19 2.62 -26.08
N THR A 275 10.68 3.86 -26.19
CA THR A 275 11.13 4.65 -25.02
C THR A 275 9.99 4.88 -24.04
N LEU A 276 8.80 5.25 -24.53
CA LEU A 276 7.64 5.50 -23.68
C LEU A 276 7.21 4.23 -22.91
N SER A 277 7.15 3.09 -23.59
CA SER A 277 6.84 1.80 -22.97
C SER A 277 7.83 1.45 -21.85
N LEU A 278 9.13 1.57 -22.12
CA LEU A 278 10.16 1.27 -21.11
C LEU A 278 10.17 2.29 -19.97
N THR A 279 9.94 3.57 -20.29
CA THR A 279 9.78 4.63 -19.28
C THR A 279 8.62 4.31 -18.34
N LEU A 280 7.47 3.89 -18.90
CA LEU A 280 6.28 3.56 -18.12
C LEU A 280 6.53 2.34 -17.22
N SER A 281 7.15 1.28 -17.74
CA SER A 281 7.50 0.10 -16.96
C SER A 281 8.48 0.41 -15.83
N PHE A 282 9.52 1.22 -16.11
CA PHE A 282 10.50 1.61 -15.11
C PHE A 282 9.90 2.55 -14.06
N LEU A 283 9.03 3.48 -14.48
CA LEU A 283 8.31 4.37 -13.58
C LEU A 283 7.42 3.60 -12.62
N SER A 284 6.62 2.65 -13.14
CA SER A 284 5.75 1.81 -12.31
C SER A 284 6.55 1.02 -11.27
N PHE A 285 7.66 0.42 -11.69
CA PHE A 285 8.55 -0.32 -10.79
C PHE A 285 9.16 0.58 -9.69
N ALA A 286 9.71 1.73 -10.09
CA ALA A 286 10.33 2.66 -9.15
C ALA A 286 9.32 3.25 -8.16
N LEU A 287 8.12 3.65 -8.64
CA LEU A 287 7.07 4.19 -7.78
C LEU A 287 6.53 3.15 -6.80
N MET A 288 6.38 1.90 -7.24
CA MET A 288 5.97 0.82 -6.36
C MET A 288 6.97 0.61 -5.22
N LEU A 289 8.27 0.50 -5.54
CA LEU A 289 9.30 0.35 -4.51
C LEU A 289 9.30 1.51 -3.51
N CYS A 290 9.23 2.75 -4.02
CA CYS A 290 9.17 3.94 -3.16
C CYS A 290 7.90 3.96 -2.31
N PHE A 291 6.75 3.56 -2.87
CA PHE A 291 5.50 3.48 -2.12
C PHE A 291 5.59 2.52 -0.93
N PHE A 292 6.07 1.28 -1.14
CA PHE A 292 6.23 0.32 -0.05
C PHE A 292 7.28 0.76 0.98
N THR A 293 8.35 1.42 0.54
CA THR A 293 9.32 2.01 1.47
C THR A 293 8.68 3.08 2.34
N LEU A 294 7.90 4.00 1.75
CA LEU A 294 7.18 5.04 2.48
C LEU A 294 6.10 4.46 3.40
N SER A 295 5.38 3.44 2.94
CA SER A 295 4.40 2.72 3.76
C SER A 295 5.06 2.09 4.98
N GLY A 296 6.22 1.42 4.81
CA GLY A 296 6.97 0.85 5.92
C GLY A 296 7.44 1.90 6.93
N ILE A 297 7.99 3.04 6.46
CA ILE A 297 8.38 4.16 7.33
C ILE A 297 7.14 4.68 8.08
N SER A 298 6.03 4.88 7.37
CA SER A 298 4.78 5.37 7.95
C SER A 298 4.28 4.46 9.06
N THR A 299 4.22 3.14 8.83
CA THR A 299 3.77 2.17 9.83
C THR A 299 4.71 2.11 11.03
N ASN A 300 6.03 2.05 10.76
CA ASN A 300 7.03 2.01 11.83
C ASN A 300 6.91 3.24 12.73
N HIS A 301 6.85 4.42 12.16
CA HIS A 301 6.79 5.67 12.90
C HIS A 301 5.45 5.88 13.62
N THR A 302 4.33 5.54 12.98
CA THR A 302 2.98 5.77 13.55
C THR A 302 2.68 4.78 14.66
N TYR A 303 3.17 3.55 14.56
CA TYR A 303 2.77 2.47 15.47
C TYR A 303 3.94 1.98 16.33
N PHE A 304 5.02 1.46 15.73
CA PHE A 304 6.06 0.76 16.50
C PHE A 304 7.02 1.68 17.26
N GLU A 305 7.48 2.77 16.65
CA GLU A 305 8.39 3.72 17.32
C GLU A 305 7.66 4.55 18.37
N ARG A 306 6.41 4.92 18.08
CA ARG A 306 5.60 5.74 18.98
C ARG A 306 5.29 5.04 20.32
N TYR A 307 5.15 3.72 20.30
CA TYR A 307 4.88 2.92 21.50
C TYR A 307 6.12 2.20 22.03
N GLN A 308 7.29 2.50 21.49
CA GLN A 308 8.54 2.03 22.06
C GLN A 308 8.68 2.56 23.49
N ASP A 309 9.05 1.67 24.43
CA ASP A 309 9.12 1.96 25.87
C ASP A 309 7.77 2.28 26.56
N THR A 310 6.65 2.10 25.85
CA THR A 310 5.32 2.26 26.42
C THR A 310 4.72 0.92 26.84
N TRP A 311 4.88 -0.09 26.01
CA TRP A 311 4.46 -1.47 26.28
C TRP A 311 5.22 -2.45 25.39
N ASP A 312 5.40 -3.67 25.84
CA ASP A 312 5.97 -4.80 25.10
C ASP A 312 4.96 -5.94 24.94
N VAL A 313 4.19 -6.22 26.01
CA VAL A 313 3.05 -7.13 26.01
C VAL A 313 1.88 -6.42 26.65
N MET A 314 0.70 -6.54 26.07
CA MET A 314 -0.51 -5.97 26.64
C MET A 314 -1.65 -6.98 26.63
N ALA A 315 -2.54 -6.87 27.62
CA ALA A 315 -3.79 -7.64 27.66
C ALA A 315 -4.96 -6.71 27.89
N THR A 316 -6.08 -7.03 27.28
CA THR A 316 -7.39 -6.43 27.52
C THR A 316 -8.29 -7.52 28.09
N ILE A 317 -8.80 -7.30 29.29
CA ILE A 317 -9.71 -8.22 29.97
C ILE A 317 -11.11 -7.66 29.80
N GLU A 318 -11.92 -8.37 29.04
CA GLU A 318 -13.26 -7.95 28.67
C GLU A 318 -14.23 -8.02 29.87
N ASN A 319 -15.13 -7.06 29.93
CA ASN A 319 -16.25 -7.02 30.89
C ASN A 319 -15.84 -7.30 32.36
N THR A 320 -14.65 -6.90 32.74
CA THR A 320 -14.13 -7.10 34.09
C THR A 320 -13.69 -5.76 34.68
N SER A 321 -14.34 -5.33 35.78
CA SER A 321 -13.94 -4.13 36.48
C SER A 321 -12.62 -4.33 37.22
N ILE A 322 -11.78 -3.28 37.25
CA ILE A 322 -10.55 -3.28 38.04
C ILE A 322 -10.84 -3.54 39.57
N GLU A 323 -12.02 -3.19 40.05
CA GLU A 323 -12.42 -3.46 41.42
C GLU A 323 -12.63 -4.96 41.70
N ASP A 324 -13.06 -5.73 40.72
CA ASP A 324 -13.33 -7.17 40.77
C ASP A 324 -12.13 -8.01 40.34
N PHE A 325 -11.10 -7.37 39.79
CA PHE A 325 -9.90 -8.03 39.30
C PHE A 325 -8.94 -8.39 40.44
N ALA A 326 -9.05 -9.59 41.00
CA ALA A 326 -8.31 -10.06 42.16
C ALA A 326 -6.94 -10.71 41.84
N TYR A 327 -6.32 -10.38 40.69
CA TYR A 327 -5.06 -10.97 40.20
C TYR A 327 -3.89 -9.97 40.12
N GLU A 328 -4.05 -8.76 40.61
CA GLU A 328 -3.05 -7.68 40.59
C GLU A 328 -1.70 -8.16 41.14
N ASP A 329 -1.67 -8.75 42.32
CA ASP A 329 -0.45 -9.25 42.97
C ASP A 329 0.27 -10.30 42.12
N LYS A 330 -0.47 -11.13 41.34
CA LYS A 330 0.11 -12.17 40.51
C LYS A 330 0.72 -11.59 39.25
N ILE A 331 0.11 -10.55 38.69
CA ILE A 331 0.63 -9.85 37.52
C ILE A 331 1.90 -9.09 37.87
N HIS A 332 1.86 -8.35 39.00
CA HIS A 332 3.04 -7.61 39.47
C HIS A 332 4.19 -8.52 39.97
N ALA A 333 3.90 -9.79 40.29
CA ALA A 333 4.90 -10.78 40.67
C ALA A 333 5.52 -11.54 39.50
N LEU A 334 5.17 -11.22 38.23
CA LEU A 334 5.82 -11.81 37.07
C LEU A 334 7.25 -11.32 36.98
N ASP A 335 8.18 -12.28 36.85
CA ASP A 335 9.62 -12.01 36.85
C ASP A 335 10.04 -11.15 35.67
N ASP A 336 10.99 -10.26 35.87
CA ASP A 336 11.66 -9.46 34.83
C ASP A 336 10.72 -8.54 34.02
N THR A 337 9.60 -8.13 34.65
CA THR A 337 8.61 -7.25 34.00
C THR A 337 8.20 -6.09 34.90
N ASP A 338 8.05 -4.90 34.31
CA ASP A 338 7.29 -3.80 34.90
C ASP A 338 5.87 -3.81 34.35
N SER A 339 4.87 -3.72 35.20
CA SER A 339 3.46 -3.86 34.83
C SER A 339 2.58 -2.75 35.41
N VAL A 340 1.57 -2.36 34.60
CA VAL A 340 0.53 -1.40 35.00
C VAL A 340 -0.83 -2.00 34.68
N ILE A 341 -1.73 -1.95 35.68
CA ILE A 341 -3.12 -2.39 35.55
C ILE A 341 -4.01 -1.15 35.66
N TYR A 342 -4.93 -0.96 34.74
CA TYR A 342 -5.79 0.21 34.72
C TYR A 342 -7.14 -0.03 34.04
N GLN A 343 -8.08 0.87 34.32
CA GLN A 343 -9.38 0.98 33.68
C GLN A 343 -9.62 2.45 33.32
N LYS A 344 -10.58 2.74 32.45
CA LYS A 344 -10.85 4.11 32.00
C LYS A 344 -12.25 4.56 32.37
N ALA A 345 -12.41 5.87 32.57
CA ALA A 345 -13.71 6.50 32.71
C ALA A 345 -13.71 7.86 31.99
N ASN A 346 -14.85 8.27 31.48
CA ASN A 346 -15.01 9.54 30.80
C ASN A 346 -15.52 10.61 31.77
N ALA A 347 -14.85 11.77 31.79
CA ALA A 347 -15.24 12.93 32.55
C ALA A 347 -14.99 14.23 31.79
N LEU A 348 -15.59 15.32 32.25
CA LEU A 348 -15.29 16.68 31.81
C LEU A 348 -14.53 17.40 32.93
N CYS A 349 -13.70 18.38 32.56
CA CYS A 349 -13.03 19.25 33.49
C CYS A 349 -13.40 20.70 33.23
N SER A 350 -13.73 21.44 34.27
CA SER A 350 -13.95 22.89 34.22
C SER A 350 -12.72 23.59 34.73
N ILE A 351 -12.05 24.40 33.89
CA ILE A 351 -10.86 25.18 34.22
C ILE A 351 -11.07 26.64 33.91
N SER A 352 -10.48 27.53 34.73
CA SER A 352 -10.49 28.97 34.45
C SER A 352 -9.74 29.27 33.14
N THR A 353 -10.22 30.22 32.34
CA THR A 353 -9.53 30.68 31.14
C THR A 353 -8.13 31.21 31.40
N ASP A 354 -7.84 31.68 32.61
CA ASP A 354 -6.52 32.16 33.03
C ASP A 354 -5.56 31.01 33.42
N ALA A 355 -6.08 29.78 33.64
CA ALA A 355 -5.31 28.64 34.11
C ALA A 355 -4.46 27.97 33.04
N ILE A 356 -4.67 28.28 31.76
CA ILE A 356 -3.88 27.73 30.65
C ILE A 356 -2.45 28.29 30.64
N SER A 357 -1.51 27.52 30.10
CA SER A 357 -0.09 27.88 30.04
C SER A 357 0.17 29.12 29.14
N GLU A 358 1.29 29.81 29.38
CA GLU A 358 1.69 30.92 28.54
C GLU A 358 2.08 30.46 27.13
N GLU A 359 2.64 29.25 26.98
CA GLU A 359 2.94 28.63 25.71
C GLU A 359 1.65 28.44 24.89
N LEU A 360 0.60 27.89 25.51
CA LEU A 360 -0.69 27.68 24.86
C LEU A 360 -1.36 29.03 24.50
N LYS A 361 -1.25 30.05 25.35
CA LYS A 361 -1.70 31.41 25.02
C LYS A 361 -0.97 32.00 23.83
N SER A 362 0.34 31.74 23.69
CA SER A 362 1.14 32.23 22.56
C SER A 362 0.75 31.62 21.24
N LEU A 363 0.18 30.41 21.23
CA LEU A 363 -0.36 29.71 20.07
C LEU A 363 -1.78 30.17 19.66
N GLY A 364 -2.33 31.16 20.37
CA GLY A 364 -3.67 31.71 20.10
C GLY A 364 -4.75 31.18 21.04
N GLY A 365 -4.36 30.45 22.10
CA GLY A 365 -5.26 29.92 23.13
C GLY A 365 -5.96 28.63 22.76
N LEU A 366 -6.67 28.09 23.72
CA LEU A 366 -7.31 26.77 23.61
C LEU A 366 -8.37 26.70 22.50
N GLU A 367 -9.13 27.77 22.29
CA GLU A 367 -10.15 27.86 21.24
C GLU A 367 -9.56 27.78 19.82
N THR A 368 -8.34 28.28 19.64
CA THR A 368 -7.65 28.21 18.34
C THR A 368 -7.14 26.81 18.04
N ILE A 369 -6.65 26.10 19.06
CA ILE A 369 -6.02 24.78 18.91
C ILE A 369 -7.07 23.66 18.90
N ALA A 370 -8.02 23.67 19.86
CA ALA A 370 -9.00 22.63 20.03
C ALA A 370 -10.35 22.90 19.34
N GLY A 371 -10.60 24.12 18.88
CA GLY A 371 -11.79 24.46 18.09
C GLY A 371 -13.10 24.09 18.79
N SER A 372 -13.89 23.20 18.16
CA SER A 372 -15.21 22.75 18.64
C SER A 372 -15.16 21.82 19.88
N ASP A 373 -14.00 21.28 20.23
CA ASP A 373 -13.85 20.33 21.33
C ASP A 373 -13.82 21.00 22.71
N VAL A 374 -13.90 22.32 22.71
CA VAL A 374 -13.91 23.14 23.91
C VAL A 374 -15.14 24.05 23.91
N SER A 375 -15.84 24.06 25.03
CA SER A 375 -16.90 25.05 25.26
C SER A 375 -16.45 26.08 26.29
N THR A 376 -16.72 27.36 26.03
CA THR A 376 -16.37 28.48 26.89
C THR A 376 -17.65 29.11 27.42
N ALA A 377 -17.79 29.20 28.74
CA ALA A 377 -18.89 29.87 29.41
C ALA A 377 -18.41 30.51 30.72
N ASP A 378 -18.87 31.71 31.00
CA ASP A 378 -18.65 32.44 32.25
C ASP A 378 -17.17 32.53 32.69
N GLY A 379 -16.21 32.56 31.74
CA GLY A 379 -14.77 32.59 32.01
C GLY A 379 -14.15 31.24 32.38
N PHE A 380 -14.84 30.15 32.07
CA PHE A 380 -14.35 28.77 32.22
C PHE A 380 -14.36 28.04 30.88
N TYR A 381 -13.36 27.22 30.68
CA TYR A 381 -13.33 26.18 29.65
C TYR A 381 -13.89 24.88 30.19
N THR A 382 -14.77 24.23 29.43
CA THR A 382 -15.18 22.84 29.68
C THR A 382 -14.54 21.97 28.62
N ILE A 383 -13.71 21.03 29.08
CA ILE A 383 -12.87 20.17 28.24
C ILE A 383 -13.02 18.70 28.61
N GLN A 384 -12.71 17.81 27.70
CA GLN A 384 -12.62 16.37 27.96
C GLN A 384 -11.48 16.11 28.96
N ALA A 385 -11.78 15.33 29.98
CA ALA A 385 -10.81 14.97 31.04
C ALA A 385 -10.94 13.46 31.37
N PRO A 386 -10.55 12.57 30.45
CA PRO A 386 -10.63 11.13 30.72
C PRO A 386 -9.82 10.78 31.95
N VAL A 387 -10.39 9.89 32.76
CA VAL A 387 -9.80 9.41 34.03
C VAL A 387 -9.25 8.02 33.81
N VAL A 388 -7.96 7.85 34.03
CA VAL A 388 -7.26 6.56 34.02
C VAL A 388 -7.16 6.09 35.48
N ILE A 389 -7.88 5.03 35.76
CA ILE A 389 -7.99 4.44 37.13
C ILE A 389 -6.94 3.35 37.20
N MET A 390 -5.89 3.56 37.96
CA MET A 390 -4.81 2.59 38.14
C MET A 390 -5.00 1.84 39.45
N ASP A 391 -4.59 0.57 39.50
CA ASP A 391 -4.45 -0.11 40.80
C ASP A 391 -3.48 0.68 41.69
N ASP A 392 -3.65 0.57 43.03
CA ASP A 392 -2.91 1.42 43.96
C ASP A 392 -1.38 1.24 43.89
N SER A 393 -0.91 0.02 43.54
CA SER A 393 0.50 -0.27 43.34
C SER A 393 1.08 0.40 42.07
N SER A 394 0.39 0.27 40.94
CA SER A 394 0.76 0.94 39.68
C SER A 394 0.77 2.46 39.85
N PHE A 395 -0.23 3.02 40.52
CA PHE A 395 -0.30 4.46 40.77
C PHE A 395 0.86 4.95 41.65
N ALA A 396 1.20 4.21 42.72
CA ALA A 396 2.32 4.55 43.58
C ALA A 396 3.67 4.53 42.81
N LYS A 397 3.91 3.52 42.00
CA LYS A 397 5.10 3.44 41.14
C LYS A 397 5.17 4.61 40.17
N TYR A 398 4.04 4.98 39.56
CA TYR A 398 3.99 6.12 38.64
C TYR A 398 4.31 7.44 39.33
N CYS A 399 3.74 7.65 40.57
CA CYS A 399 4.07 8.83 41.38
C CYS A 399 5.57 8.88 41.73
N GLU A 400 6.19 7.74 42.07
CA GLU A 400 7.64 7.65 42.31
C GLU A 400 8.45 8.00 41.07
N GLN A 401 8.06 7.50 39.91
CA GLN A 401 8.71 7.77 38.60
C GLN A 401 8.76 9.29 38.30
N ILE A 402 7.70 10.01 38.60
CA ILE A 402 7.60 11.46 38.33
C ILE A 402 8.03 12.33 39.52
N GLY A 403 8.46 11.72 40.62
CA GLY A 403 8.94 12.41 41.84
C GLY A 403 7.82 13.09 42.62
N VAL A 404 6.60 12.58 42.56
CA VAL A 404 5.42 13.09 43.27
C VAL A 404 5.09 12.19 44.47
N THR A 405 4.70 12.77 45.59
CA THR A 405 4.25 11.98 46.72
C THR A 405 2.85 11.42 46.47
N SER A 406 2.71 10.10 46.48
CA SER A 406 1.40 9.44 46.37
C SER A 406 0.56 9.74 47.62
N LEU A 407 -0.63 10.31 47.38
CA LEU A 407 -1.64 10.56 48.43
C LEU A 407 -2.93 9.82 48.06
N GLU A 408 -3.66 9.36 49.07
CA GLU A 408 -4.88 8.57 48.87
C GLU A 408 -6.02 9.32 48.14
N ASN A 409 -5.96 10.65 48.03
CA ASN A 409 -7.05 11.46 47.50
C ASN A 409 -6.53 12.53 46.55
N GLY A 410 -6.14 12.16 45.36
CA GLY A 410 -5.69 13.14 44.37
C GLY A 410 -5.45 12.54 42.99
N SER A 411 -5.21 13.41 42.01
CA SER A 411 -4.88 13.03 40.63
C SER A 411 -3.52 13.52 40.21
N VAL A 412 -2.83 12.75 39.40
CA VAL A 412 -1.73 13.21 38.57
C VAL A 412 -2.29 13.61 37.22
N VAL A 413 -1.93 14.79 36.75
CA VAL A 413 -2.47 15.35 35.50
C VAL A 413 -1.42 15.27 34.37
N LEU A 414 -1.79 14.69 33.23
CA LEU A 414 -0.96 14.72 32.02
C LEU A 414 -1.07 16.11 31.39
N ASN A 415 -0.16 16.98 31.80
CA ASN A 415 -0.16 18.41 31.44
C ASN A 415 0.48 18.64 30.07
N ARG A 416 -0.19 18.19 29.00
CA ARG A 416 0.26 18.39 27.63
C ARG A 416 -0.91 18.52 26.67
N ILE A 417 -0.76 19.37 25.67
CA ILE A 417 -1.69 19.52 24.53
C ILE A 417 -0.89 19.55 23.24
N TRP A 418 -1.44 18.97 22.19
CA TRP A 418 -0.76 18.93 20.90
C TRP A 418 -0.68 20.31 20.23
N ASP A 419 0.53 20.75 19.88
CA ASP A 419 0.76 21.94 19.04
C ASP A 419 0.47 21.59 17.57
N SER A 420 -0.78 21.70 17.17
CA SER A 420 -1.22 21.45 15.79
C SER A 420 -0.84 22.56 14.81
N ILE A 421 -0.31 23.70 15.29
CA ILE A 421 0.11 24.82 14.46
C ILE A 421 1.52 24.62 13.94
N ASN A 422 2.45 24.21 14.80
CA ASN A 422 3.87 24.08 14.45
C ASN A 422 4.28 22.63 14.18
N SER A 423 3.47 21.64 14.54
CA SER A 423 3.73 20.23 14.31
C SER A 423 2.58 19.56 13.57
N ASN A 424 2.81 18.33 13.09
CA ASN A 424 1.79 17.55 12.39
C ASN A 424 1.48 16.25 13.14
N PHE A 425 0.41 15.55 12.74
CA PHE A 425 -0.08 14.35 13.45
C PHE A 425 0.92 13.19 13.51
N ARG A 426 1.97 13.18 12.69
CA ARG A 426 3.02 12.15 12.72
C ARG A 426 4.16 12.50 13.66
N TYR A 427 4.52 13.77 13.71
CA TYR A 427 5.60 14.32 14.53
C TYR A 427 4.98 15.30 15.51
N LYS A 428 4.12 14.79 16.43
CA LYS A 428 3.42 15.60 17.38
C LYS A 428 4.40 16.21 18.39
N GLU A 429 4.39 17.52 18.49
CA GLU A 429 5.03 18.25 19.56
C GLU A 429 3.94 18.71 20.55
N TYR A 430 4.25 18.66 21.82
CA TYR A 430 3.31 19.00 22.88
C TYR A 430 3.83 20.21 23.67
N VAL A 431 2.90 21.08 24.05
CA VAL A 431 3.13 22.18 24.96
C VAL A 431 2.36 21.93 26.27
N PRO A 432 2.78 22.53 27.40
CA PRO A 432 2.00 22.46 28.62
C PRO A 432 0.57 22.93 28.43
N PHE A 433 -0.40 22.19 28.95
CA PHE A 433 -1.81 22.58 28.89
C PHE A 433 -2.12 23.67 29.93
N LEU A 434 -1.79 23.38 31.20
CA LEU A 434 -2.02 24.24 32.37
C LEU A 434 -0.74 24.94 32.80
N SER A 435 -0.90 26.10 33.44
CA SER A 435 0.16 26.74 34.21
C SER A 435 0.50 25.93 35.47
N GLU A 436 1.74 26.08 36.01
CA GLU A 436 2.26 25.26 37.09
C GLU A 436 1.52 25.41 38.44
N ASN A 437 0.63 26.38 38.62
CA ASN A 437 0.00 26.71 39.90
C ASN A 437 -1.47 26.23 39.96
N GLN A 438 -1.70 24.94 39.76
CA GLN A 438 -3.03 24.36 39.90
C GLN A 438 -3.06 23.33 41.04
N ASP A 439 -3.66 23.69 42.17
CA ASP A 439 -3.76 22.80 43.33
C ASP A 439 -4.97 21.86 43.28
N THR A 440 -6.01 22.25 42.57
CA THR A 440 -7.26 21.48 42.45
C THR A 440 -7.87 21.58 41.06
N LEU A 441 -8.59 20.55 40.63
CA LEU A 441 -9.41 20.55 39.42
C LEU A 441 -10.84 20.16 39.73
N ILE A 442 -11.79 20.65 38.94
CA ILE A 442 -13.21 20.33 39.07
C ILE A 442 -13.55 19.35 37.92
N LEU A 443 -13.77 18.08 38.31
CA LEU A 443 -14.25 17.04 37.40
C LEU A 443 -15.78 16.97 37.43
N GLN A 444 -16.37 16.79 36.26
CA GLN A 444 -17.82 16.76 36.03
C GLN A 444 -18.22 15.48 35.33
N ASN A 445 -19.43 15.01 35.64
CA ASN A 445 -20.03 13.91 34.90
C ASN A 445 -20.30 14.35 33.43
N GLN A 446 -20.05 13.48 32.47
CA GLN A 446 -20.23 13.79 31.06
C GLN A 446 -21.71 13.97 30.66
N GLU A 447 -22.62 13.19 31.28
CA GLU A 447 -24.06 13.25 31.01
C GLU A 447 -24.79 14.29 31.89
N TYR A 448 -24.33 14.42 33.15
CA TYR A 448 -24.96 15.29 34.17
C TYR A 448 -23.94 16.32 34.66
N THR A 449 -23.70 17.36 33.90
CA THR A 449 -22.67 18.39 34.21
C THR A 449 -22.89 19.12 35.56
N ALA A 450 -24.11 19.05 36.13
CA ALA A 450 -24.38 19.55 37.49
C ALA A 450 -23.72 18.71 38.59
N ALA A 451 -23.37 17.44 38.32
CA ALA A 451 -22.64 16.60 39.24
C ALA A 451 -21.15 16.85 39.09
N ALA A 452 -20.52 17.48 40.07
CA ALA A 452 -19.12 17.87 40.03
C ALA A 452 -18.40 17.47 41.30
N VAL A 453 -17.13 17.11 41.21
CA VAL A 453 -16.24 16.81 42.32
C VAL A 453 -14.93 17.56 42.18
N THR A 454 -14.45 18.15 43.26
CA THR A 454 -13.14 18.80 43.29
C THR A 454 -12.09 17.79 43.71
N ILE A 455 -11.06 17.60 42.89
CA ILE A 455 -9.97 16.67 43.16
C ILE A 455 -8.65 17.44 43.32
N PRO A 456 -7.85 17.16 44.39
CA PRO A 456 -6.50 17.73 44.50
C PRO A 456 -5.58 17.25 43.37
N VAL A 457 -4.74 18.15 42.88
CA VAL A 457 -3.68 17.85 41.90
C VAL A 457 -2.41 17.51 42.68
N LEU A 458 -1.96 16.27 42.58
CA LEU A 458 -0.72 15.78 43.19
C LEU A 458 0.51 16.24 42.45
N GLY A 459 0.39 16.34 41.11
CA GLY A 459 1.44 16.80 40.24
C GLY A 459 0.98 16.99 38.78
N LEU A 460 1.66 17.90 38.13
CA LEU A 460 1.53 18.13 36.67
C LEU A 460 2.75 17.49 35.99
N THR A 461 2.53 16.65 34.99
CA THR A 461 3.62 15.98 34.26
C THR A 461 3.34 15.91 32.78
N GLN A 462 4.39 15.92 31.96
CA GLN A 462 4.29 15.63 30.53
C GLN A 462 4.64 14.18 30.18
N THR A 463 5.13 13.43 31.17
CA THR A 463 5.55 12.02 31.02
C THR A 463 4.39 11.10 31.39
N PRO A 464 3.84 10.33 30.43
CA PRO A 464 2.80 9.34 30.72
C PRO A 464 3.39 8.10 31.39
N PRO A 465 2.55 7.30 32.08
CA PRO A 465 2.94 5.97 32.54
C PRO A 465 3.07 4.98 31.38
N VAL A 466 3.44 3.74 31.67
CA VAL A 466 3.47 2.62 30.72
C VAL A 466 2.05 2.27 30.29
N LEU A 467 1.62 2.81 29.17
CA LEU A 467 0.27 2.67 28.60
C LEU A 467 0.32 2.70 27.09
N LYS A 468 -0.56 1.95 26.42
CA LYS A 468 -0.76 2.05 24.96
C LYS A 468 -1.64 3.26 24.59
N GLU A 469 -2.41 3.79 25.51
CA GLU A 469 -3.48 4.72 25.22
C GLU A 469 -3.05 5.93 24.39
N GLU A 470 -3.80 6.18 23.35
CA GLU A 470 -3.81 7.44 22.62
C GLU A 470 -4.95 8.29 23.15
N TYR A 471 -4.61 9.20 24.01
CA TYR A 471 -5.58 10.17 24.48
C TYR A 471 -5.89 11.19 23.39
N ASP A 472 -7.10 11.75 23.42
CA ASP A 472 -7.42 12.89 22.59
C ASP A 472 -6.34 13.96 22.75
N ASN A 473 -5.96 14.56 21.64
CA ASN A 473 -4.87 15.54 21.60
C ASN A 473 -5.17 16.81 22.43
N TYR A 474 -6.43 17.01 22.74
CA TYR A 474 -6.96 18.20 23.42
C TYR A 474 -7.59 17.89 24.78
N ALA A 475 -7.48 16.66 25.25
CA ALA A 475 -7.99 16.20 26.53
C ALA A 475 -6.98 16.43 27.67
N LEU A 476 -7.47 16.72 28.86
CA LEU A 476 -6.68 16.86 30.09
C LEU A 476 -6.77 15.57 30.92
N VAL A 477 -5.94 14.59 30.60
CA VAL A 477 -5.97 13.25 31.16
C VAL A 477 -5.64 13.26 32.69
N GLN A 478 -6.44 12.56 33.45
CA GLN A 478 -6.29 12.42 34.92
C GLN A 478 -5.90 10.99 35.28
N PHE A 479 -4.81 10.80 36.01
CA PHE A 479 -4.45 9.49 36.59
C PHE A 479 -4.82 9.48 38.06
N VAL A 480 -5.57 8.48 38.47
CA VAL A 480 -6.02 8.31 39.87
C VAL A 480 -5.79 6.88 40.32
N SER A 481 -5.58 6.71 41.64
CA SER A 481 -5.57 5.39 42.24
C SER A 481 -6.97 4.80 42.30
N LEU A 482 -7.07 3.47 42.38
CA LEU A 482 -8.34 2.78 42.62
C LEU A 482 -9.02 3.25 43.90
N SER A 483 -8.24 3.50 44.95
CA SER A 483 -8.72 4.06 46.22
C SER A 483 -9.34 5.46 46.06
N THR A 484 -8.76 6.32 45.23
CA THR A 484 -9.33 7.63 44.88
C THR A 484 -10.59 7.48 44.02
N TRP A 485 -10.57 6.58 43.02
CA TRP A 485 -11.73 6.32 42.19
C TRP A 485 -12.98 5.94 42.93
N LYS A 486 -12.87 5.03 43.93
CA LYS A 486 -13.98 4.62 44.79
C LYS A 486 -14.68 5.77 45.51
N GLN A 487 -14.00 6.89 45.70
CA GLN A 487 -14.59 8.08 46.31
C GLN A 487 -15.30 8.99 45.33
N ILE A 488 -14.80 9.08 44.07
CA ILE A 488 -15.32 10.01 43.06
C ILE A 488 -16.31 9.36 42.09
N GLN A 489 -16.29 8.03 41.91
CA GLN A 489 -17.09 7.31 40.90
C GLN A 489 -18.60 7.61 41.01
N LYS A 490 -19.14 7.81 42.20
CA LYS A 490 -20.57 8.14 42.42
C LYS A 490 -20.96 9.47 41.76
N THR A 491 -20.00 10.37 41.56
CA THR A 491 -20.22 11.69 40.97
C THR A 491 -19.87 11.68 39.51
N ILE A 492 -18.75 11.03 39.15
CA ILE A 492 -18.25 11.00 37.74
C ILE A 492 -19.04 10.04 36.86
N GLY A 493 -19.49 8.89 37.40
CA GLY A 493 -20.21 7.86 36.69
C GLY A 493 -19.45 6.54 36.66
N THR A 494 -19.88 5.63 35.79
CA THR A 494 -19.29 4.30 35.65
C THR A 494 -18.02 4.33 34.80
N ALA A 495 -17.06 3.48 35.15
CA ALA A 495 -15.91 3.20 34.31
C ALA A 495 -16.32 2.40 33.04
N GLU A 496 -15.47 2.36 32.05
CA GLU A 496 -15.58 1.45 30.90
C GLU A 496 -15.55 -0.01 31.41
N PRO A 497 -16.14 -0.97 30.65
CA PRO A 497 -16.30 -2.33 31.16
C PRO A 497 -14.98 -3.10 31.28
N ASP A 498 -13.93 -2.72 30.54
CA ASP A 498 -12.72 -3.51 30.32
C ASP A 498 -11.57 -3.05 31.23
N THR A 499 -10.79 -4.03 31.75
CA THR A 499 -9.55 -3.79 32.48
C THR A 499 -8.36 -4.06 31.55
N TYR A 500 -7.37 -3.20 31.64
CA TYR A 500 -6.19 -3.21 30.77
C TYR A 500 -4.93 -3.51 31.58
N ILE A 501 -4.07 -4.38 31.01
CA ILE A 501 -2.74 -4.68 31.54
C ILE A 501 -1.70 -4.26 30.50
N ARG A 502 -0.66 -3.57 30.93
CA ARG A 502 0.48 -3.21 30.10
C ARG A 502 1.76 -3.63 30.79
N MET A 503 2.66 -4.25 30.04
CA MET A 503 3.90 -4.79 30.56
C MET A 503 5.08 -4.34 29.71
N LEU A 504 6.18 -3.98 30.40
CA LEU A 504 7.50 -3.75 29.79
C LEU A 504 8.47 -4.83 30.28
N SER A 505 9.26 -5.37 29.36
CA SER A 505 10.35 -6.27 29.73
C SER A 505 11.53 -5.48 30.29
N GLU A 506 12.08 -5.92 31.40
CA GLU A 506 13.32 -5.39 31.96
C GLU A 506 14.58 -5.95 31.27
N LYS A 507 14.41 -7.01 30.46
CA LYS A 507 15.46 -7.67 29.69
C LYS A 507 15.51 -7.23 28.22
N GLU A 508 16.30 -7.96 27.43
CA GLU A 508 16.33 -7.77 25.98
C GLU A 508 14.96 -8.08 25.35
N ARG A 509 14.45 -7.15 24.58
CA ARG A 509 13.15 -7.24 23.89
C ARG A 509 13.27 -8.10 22.65
N THR A 510 13.44 -9.40 22.82
CA THR A 510 13.45 -10.41 21.76
C THR A 510 12.09 -11.10 21.67
N LEU A 511 11.76 -11.66 20.48
CA LEU A 511 10.52 -12.41 20.29
C LEU A 511 10.37 -13.52 21.35
N THR A 512 11.43 -14.27 21.62
CA THR A 512 11.43 -15.36 22.61
C THR A 512 11.12 -14.87 24.02
N GLU A 513 11.72 -13.75 24.42
CA GLU A 513 11.47 -13.14 25.75
C GLU A 513 10.02 -12.68 25.86
N LEU A 514 9.54 -11.92 24.89
CA LEU A 514 8.17 -11.40 24.92
C LEU A 514 7.12 -12.51 24.80
N SER A 515 7.39 -13.58 24.05
CA SER A 515 6.50 -14.75 24.02
C SER A 515 6.49 -15.51 25.37
N THR A 516 7.58 -15.46 26.13
CA THR A 516 7.61 -16.03 27.47
C THR A 516 6.74 -15.21 28.43
N ILE A 517 6.82 -13.88 28.36
CA ILE A 517 5.97 -12.96 29.15
C ILE A 517 4.49 -13.15 28.76
N GLU A 518 4.19 -13.18 27.47
CA GLU A 518 2.85 -13.43 26.93
C GLU A 518 2.28 -14.76 27.45
N THR A 519 3.06 -15.84 27.41
CA THR A 519 2.65 -17.14 27.93
C THR A 519 2.43 -17.12 29.43
N ALA A 520 3.29 -16.42 30.19
CA ALA A 520 3.15 -16.29 31.66
C ALA A 520 1.89 -15.51 31.99
N LEU A 521 1.62 -14.41 31.30
CA LEU A 521 0.42 -13.60 31.44
C LEU A 521 -0.85 -14.41 31.13
N THR A 522 -0.84 -15.10 29.96
CA THR A 522 -1.92 -15.98 29.55
C THR A 522 -2.24 -17.03 30.60
N ASN A 523 -1.23 -17.71 31.16
CA ASN A 523 -1.43 -18.72 32.22
C ASN A 523 -2.04 -18.15 33.51
N VAL A 524 -1.80 -16.89 33.82
CA VAL A 524 -2.43 -16.24 34.99
C VAL A 524 -3.90 -15.93 34.71
N LEU A 525 -4.25 -15.55 33.49
CA LEU A 525 -5.60 -15.12 33.11
C LEU A 525 -6.47 -16.29 32.62
N ASP A 526 -5.87 -17.38 32.10
CA ASP A 526 -6.55 -18.49 31.46
C ASP A 526 -7.61 -19.16 32.38
N HIS A 527 -8.69 -19.63 31.75
CA HIS A 527 -9.87 -20.26 32.38
C HIS A 527 -10.68 -19.38 33.35
N LYS A 528 -10.40 -18.06 33.44
CA LYS A 528 -11.08 -17.18 34.39
C LYS A 528 -11.67 -15.94 33.77
N PHE A 529 -11.02 -15.45 32.73
CA PHE A 529 -11.40 -14.20 32.05
C PHE A 529 -11.48 -14.42 30.52
N THR A 530 -12.34 -13.67 29.90
CA THR A 530 -12.25 -13.43 28.44
C THR A 530 -11.24 -12.34 28.25
N PHE A 531 -10.19 -12.58 27.48
CA PHE A 531 -9.11 -11.63 27.32
C PHE A 531 -8.45 -11.76 25.95
N GLU A 532 -7.86 -10.67 25.49
CA GLU A 532 -7.00 -10.60 24.31
C GLU A 532 -5.59 -10.19 24.77
N VAL A 533 -4.57 -10.88 24.24
CA VAL A 533 -3.16 -10.55 24.51
C VAL A 533 -2.46 -10.20 23.23
N GLU A 534 -1.71 -9.11 23.22
CA GLU A 534 -0.91 -8.65 22.10
C GLU A 534 0.57 -8.60 22.48
N ASN A 535 1.43 -9.09 21.57
CA ASN A 535 2.88 -9.05 21.69
C ASN A 535 3.42 -8.12 20.59
N ARG A 536 4.07 -7.03 20.99
CA ARG A 536 4.53 -5.99 20.07
C ARG A 536 5.49 -6.47 18.98
N ILE A 537 6.41 -7.37 19.32
CA ILE A 537 7.36 -7.90 18.33
C ILE A 537 6.66 -8.87 17.38
N GLN A 538 5.76 -9.72 17.89
CA GLN A 538 4.97 -10.62 17.04
C GLN A 538 4.12 -9.82 16.07
N GLU A 539 3.42 -8.81 16.54
CA GLU A 539 2.60 -7.92 15.72
C GLU A 539 3.41 -7.21 14.63
N LYS A 540 4.64 -6.76 14.98
CA LYS A 540 5.56 -6.18 13.99
C LYS A 540 5.95 -7.19 12.91
N ILE A 541 6.29 -8.42 13.29
CA ILE A 541 6.63 -9.50 12.36
C ILE A 541 5.44 -9.82 11.44
N ASP A 542 4.25 -9.91 12.01
CA ASP A 542 3.02 -10.21 11.24
C ASP A 542 2.72 -9.10 10.22
N ASN A 543 2.86 -7.84 10.62
CA ASN A 543 2.70 -6.70 9.74
C ASN A 543 3.78 -6.65 8.64
N GLU A 544 5.06 -6.89 8.98
CA GLU A 544 6.13 -6.98 7.98
C GLU A 544 5.89 -8.13 6.99
N THR A 545 5.44 -9.29 7.47
CA THR A 545 5.12 -10.46 6.65
C THR A 545 3.94 -10.17 5.70
N MET A 546 2.90 -9.50 6.18
CA MET A 546 1.78 -9.07 5.36
C MET A 546 2.23 -8.09 4.26
N LEU A 547 3.05 -7.09 4.62
CA LEU A 547 3.62 -6.14 3.66
C LEU A 547 4.52 -6.83 2.63
N ASP A 548 5.29 -7.83 3.03
CA ASP A 548 6.14 -8.61 2.12
C ASP A 548 5.30 -9.47 1.16
N GLY A 549 4.16 -9.98 1.60
CA GLY A 549 3.17 -10.62 0.74
C GLY A 549 2.66 -9.67 -0.35
N TYR A 550 2.28 -8.45 0.00
CA TYR A 550 1.87 -7.42 -0.97
C TYR A 550 3.00 -7.04 -1.93
N LYS A 551 4.23 -6.84 -1.41
CA LYS A 551 5.42 -6.56 -2.23
C LYS A 551 5.70 -7.67 -3.23
N LEU A 552 5.52 -8.93 -2.84
CA LEU A 552 5.69 -10.09 -3.71
C LEU A 552 4.70 -10.05 -4.89
N ILE A 553 3.42 -9.89 -4.61
CA ILE A 553 2.36 -9.91 -5.63
C ILE A 553 2.53 -8.75 -6.62
N ILE A 554 2.62 -7.53 -6.11
CA ILE A 554 2.75 -6.33 -6.95
C ILE A 554 4.13 -6.29 -7.60
N GLY A 555 5.18 -6.74 -6.88
CA GLY A 555 6.54 -6.86 -7.39
C GLY A 555 6.64 -7.83 -8.55
N ALA A 556 5.99 -8.99 -8.48
CA ALA A 556 5.92 -9.95 -9.58
C ALA A 556 5.25 -9.34 -10.83
N LEU A 557 4.15 -8.59 -10.65
CA LEU A 557 3.48 -7.87 -11.73
C LEU A 557 4.41 -6.82 -12.36
N CYS A 558 5.08 -6.01 -11.55
CA CYS A 558 6.01 -5.00 -12.04
C CYS A 558 7.25 -5.61 -12.71
N ALA A 559 7.78 -6.73 -12.19
CA ALA A 559 8.87 -7.48 -12.81
C ALA A 559 8.46 -8.05 -14.16
N LEU A 560 7.23 -8.56 -14.30
CA LEU A 560 6.68 -9.02 -15.57
C LEU A 560 6.62 -7.87 -16.59
N LEU A 561 6.10 -6.72 -16.20
CA LEU A 561 6.05 -5.52 -17.04
C LEU A 561 7.43 -5.05 -17.47
N ALA A 562 8.39 -5.07 -16.53
CA ALA A 562 9.78 -4.77 -16.79
C ALA A 562 10.37 -5.72 -17.84
N PHE A 563 10.18 -7.02 -17.66
CA PHE A 563 10.64 -8.05 -18.62
C PHE A 563 10.05 -7.84 -20.01
N ILE A 564 8.74 -7.60 -20.10
CA ILE A 564 8.05 -7.31 -21.36
C ILE A 564 8.61 -6.04 -22.01
N GLY A 565 8.82 -4.97 -21.23
CA GLY A 565 9.41 -3.71 -21.69
C GLY A 565 10.82 -3.91 -22.27
N ILE A 566 11.67 -4.65 -21.54
CA ILE A 566 13.04 -4.99 -21.98
C ILE A 566 13.00 -5.85 -23.25
N ALA A 567 12.17 -6.89 -23.30
CA ALA A 567 12.03 -7.75 -24.48
C ALA A 567 11.57 -6.96 -25.72
N ASN A 568 10.65 -6.01 -25.54
CA ASN A 568 10.22 -5.10 -26.60
C ASN A 568 11.37 -4.22 -27.12
N VAL A 569 12.15 -3.61 -26.24
CA VAL A 569 13.31 -2.80 -26.64
C VAL A 569 14.35 -3.66 -27.34
N PHE A 570 14.61 -4.87 -26.86
CA PHE A 570 15.50 -5.84 -27.47
C PHE A 570 15.05 -6.17 -28.92
N SER A 571 13.78 -6.55 -29.11
CA SER A 571 13.20 -6.89 -30.40
C SER A 571 13.25 -5.72 -31.37
N ASN A 572 12.88 -4.51 -30.90
CA ASN A 572 12.90 -3.30 -31.71
C ASN A 572 14.30 -2.89 -32.12
N THR A 573 15.28 -3.01 -31.24
CA THR A 573 16.69 -2.72 -31.50
C THR A 573 17.24 -3.67 -32.56
N LEU A 574 16.94 -4.98 -32.47
CA LEU A 574 17.30 -5.94 -33.49
C LEU A 574 16.65 -5.63 -34.85
N GLY A 575 15.36 -5.30 -34.85
CA GLY A 575 14.64 -4.88 -36.07
C GLY A 575 15.27 -3.62 -36.71
N PHE A 576 15.61 -2.64 -35.86
CA PHE A 576 16.29 -1.42 -36.25
C PHE A 576 17.65 -1.68 -36.93
N ILE A 577 18.46 -2.52 -36.32
CA ILE A 577 19.78 -2.88 -36.86
C ILE A 577 19.64 -3.60 -38.18
N ARG A 578 18.69 -4.55 -38.32
CA ARG A 578 18.45 -5.30 -39.53
C ARG A 578 17.99 -4.42 -40.71
N GLN A 579 17.12 -3.43 -40.45
CA GLN A 579 16.64 -2.48 -41.49
C GLN A 579 17.76 -1.59 -42.02
N ARG A 580 18.84 -1.40 -41.25
CA ARG A 580 20.00 -0.56 -41.62
C ARG A 580 21.17 -1.37 -42.22
N LYS A 581 20.98 -2.65 -42.53
CA LYS A 581 22.04 -3.52 -43.04
C LYS A 581 22.75 -2.88 -44.27
N ARG A 582 21.99 -2.28 -45.19
CA ARG A 582 22.54 -1.58 -46.37
C ARG A 582 23.30 -0.31 -46.02
N GLU A 583 22.81 0.47 -45.08
CA GLU A 583 23.49 1.68 -44.63
C GLU A 583 24.88 1.33 -44.05
N PHE A 584 24.95 0.30 -43.25
CA PHE A 584 26.21 -0.20 -42.69
C PHE A 584 27.13 -0.78 -43.79
N ALA A 585 26.59 -1.49 -44.76
CA ALA A 585 27.37 -1.98 -45.89
C ALA A 585 27.96 -0.81 -46.71
N ARG A 586 27.23 0.30 -46.89
CA ARG A 586 27.74 1.52 -47.57
C ARG A 586 28.87 2.16 -46.71
N TYR A 587 28.74 2.23 -45.37
CA TYR A 587 29.82 2.75 -44.53
C TYR A 587 31.09 1.90 -44.62
N MET A 588 30.95 0.58 -44.63
CA MET A 588 32.09 -0.32 -44.83
C MET A 588 32.72 -0.20 -46.22
N SER A 589 31.93 0.01 -47.26
CA SER A 589 32.44 0.20 -48.64
C SER A 589 33.23 1.49 -48.83
N ILE A 590 32.96 2.53 -48.02
CA ILE A 590 33.69 3.80 -47.99
C ILE A 590 34.95 3.73 -47.11
N GLY A 591 35.21 2.58 -46.44
CA GLY A 591 36.42 2.37 -45.63
C GLY A 591 36.22 2.51 -44.14
N MET A 592 34.98 2.50 -43.64
CA MET A 592 34.74 2.48 -42.19
C MET A 592 35.20 1.15 -41.60
N THR A 593 35.99 1.25 -40.52
CA THR A 593 36.53 0.07 -39.82
C THR A 593 35.45 -0.61 -38.96
N PRO A 594 35.56 -1.93 -38.73
CA PRO A 594 34.66 -2.63 -37.82
C PRO A 594 34.62 -2.04 -36.39
N ASP A 595 35.72 -1.42 -35.95
CA ASP A 595 35.79 -0.81 -34.61
C ASP A 595 35.02 0.53 -34.54
N SER A 596 35.08 1.34 -35.62
CA SER A 596 34.23 2.55 -35.73
C SER A 596 32.75 2.17 -35.76
N MET A 597 32.41 1.04 -36.44
CA MET A 597 31.06 0.51 -36.43
C MET A 597 30.58 0.08 -35.05
N ARG A 598 31.44 -0.62 -34.29
CA ARG A 598 31.16 -1.00 -32.90
C ARG A 598 30.92 0.22 -32.01
N LYS A 599 31.73 1.29 -32.16
CA LYS A 599 31.52 2.56 -31.47
C LYS A 599 30.16 3.16 -31.75
N ILE A 600 29.70 3.18 -33.01
CA ILE A 600 28.35 3.64 -33.36
C ILE A 600 27.30 2.84 -32.59
N PHE A 601 27.41 1.50 -32.58
CA PHE A 601 26.46 0.63 -31.86
C PHE A 601 26.45 0.90 -30.34
N ILE A 602 27.59 1.12 -29.73
CA ILE A 602 27.72 1.45 -28.31
C ILE A 602 27.03 2.79 -28.01
N ILE A 603 27.28 3.82 -28.85
CA ILE A 603 26.65 5.14 -28.67
C ILE A 603 25.13 5.07 -28.83
N GLU A 604 24.64 4.33 -29.84
CA GLU A 604 23.21 4.12 -30.05
C GLU A 604 22.58 3.37 -28.85
N ALA A 605 23.22 2.31 -28.35
CA ALA A 605 22.80 1.55 -27.19
C ALA A 605 22.71 2.45 -25.95
N LEU A 606 23.71 3.28 -25.72
CA LEU A 606 23.77 4.23 -24.62
C LEU A 606 22.61 5.23 -24.64
N VAL A 607 22.29 5.75 -25.82
CA VAL A 607 21.17 6.70 -25.97
C VAL A 607 19.82 6.02 -25.84
N ILE A 608 19.63 4.81 -26.38
CA ILE A 608 18.34 4.08 -26.32
C ILE A 608 18.05 3.64 -24.89
N ALA A 609 19.03 3.09 -24.18
CA ALA A 609 18.88 2.67 -22.79
C ALA A 609 18.81 3.85 -21.81
N GLY A 610 19.57 4.92 -22.05
CA GLY A 610 19.67 6.07 -21.17
C GLY A 610 18.44 6.99 -21.20
N ARG A 611 17.76 7.12 -22.34
CA ARG A 611 16.59 8.02 -22.46
C ARG A 611 15.44 7.69 -21.50
N PRO A 612 14.98 6.45 -21.36
CA PRO A 612 13.95 6.09 -20.40
C PRO A 612 14.33 6.48 -18.97
N ILE A 613 15.57 6.20 -18.58
CA ILE A 613 16.10 6.48 -17.25
C ILE A 613 16.07 8.00 -16.98
N LEU A 614 16.59 8.81 -17.94
CA LEU A 614 16.60 10.27 -17.84
C LEU A 614 15.21 10.89 -17.76
N ILE A 615 14.20 10.27 -18.37
CA ILE A 615 12.82 10.75 -18.31
C ILE A 615 12.15 10.30 -17.03
N THR A 616 12.36 9.06 -16.61
CA THR A 616 11.74 8.50 -15.41
C THR A 616 12.24 9.17 -14.14
N PHE A 617 13.53 9.45 -14.04
CA PHE A 617 14.15 9.99 -12.82
C PHE A 617 13.45 11.26 -12.28
N PRO A 618 13.29 12.37 -13.06
CA PRO A 618 12.63 13.56 -12.56
C PRO A 618 11.15 13.32 -12.25
N ILE A 619 10.48 12.45 -12.99
CA ILE A 619 9.08 12.11 -12.74
C ILE A 619 8.96 11.36 -11.42
N THR A 620 9.83 10.37 -11.18
CA THR A 620 9.86 9.62 -9.90
C THR A 620 10.12 10.56 -8.74
N VAL A 621 11.11 11.46 -8.83
CA VAL A 621 11.43 12.44 -7.78
C VAL A 621 10.21 13.32 -7.47
N LEU A 622 9.50 13.79 -8.50
CA LEU A 622 8.30 14.60 -8.31
C LEU A 622 7.18 13.83 -7.60
N PHE A 623 6.88 12.60 -8.05
CA PHE A 623 5.84 11.78 -7.44
C PHE A 623 6.20 11.36 -6.00
N VAL A 624 7.45 10.97 -5.75
CA VAL A 624 7.91 10.62 -4.40
C VAL A 624 7.88 11.84 -3.49
N GLY A 625 8.30 13.00 -3.97
CA GLY A 625 8.18 14.25 -3.23
C GLY A 625 6.73 14.58 -2.87
N PHE A 626 5.81 14.41 -3.82
CA PHE A 626 4.37 14.55 -3.55
C PHE A 626 3.88 13.54 -2.51
N MET A 627 4.28 12.26 -2.62
CA MET A 627 3.88 11.22 -1.67
C MET A 627 4.40 11.53 -0.25
N ILE A 628 5.66 11.95 -0.12
CA ILE A 628 6.26 12.35 1.17
C ILE A 628 5.46 13.50 1.79
N THR A 629 5.18 14.54 0.99
CA THR A 629 4.41 15.70 1.47
C THR A 629 2.98 15.33 1.86
N ALA A 630 2.29 14.52 1.03
CA ALA A 630 0.93 14.08 1.28
C ALA A 630 0.83 13.14 2.49
N SER A 631 1.89 12.42 2.80
CA SER A 631 1.98 11.52 3.97
C SER A 631 2.55 12.19 5.22
N TYR A 632 2.93 13.47 5.14
CA TYR A 632 3.55 14.22 6.24
C TYR A 632 4.84 13.56 6.80
N LEU A 633 5.57 12.82 5.96
CA LEU A 633 6.82 12.16 6.34
C LEU A 633 8.03 13.08 6.17
N ASN A 634 9.09 12.80 6.94
CA ASN A 634 10.34 13.53 6.81
C ASN A 634 11.12 13.03 5.57
N PRO A 635 11.50 13.91 4.62
CA PRO A 635 12.28 13.53 3.45
C PRO A 635 13.62 12.85 3.78
N MET A 636 14.26 13.21 4.90
CA MET A 636 15.56 12.64 5.30
C MET A 636 15.44 11.17 5.73
N GLU A 637 14.36 10.79 6.38
CA GLU A 637 14.08 9.40 6.73
C GLU A 637 13.94 8.53 5.48
N PHE A 638 13.17 9.01 4.50
CA PHE A 638 13.07 8.32 3.22
C PHE A 638 14.42 8.18 2.53
N LEU A 639 15.25 9.25 2.50
CA LEU A 639 16.57 9.21 1.86
C LEU A 639 17.53 8.20 2.52
N ALA A 640 17.38 7.95 3.82
CA ALA A 640 18.19 6.97 4.56
C ALA A 640 17.85 5.51 4.14
N VAL A 641 16.62 5.24 3.70
CA VAL A 641 16.12 3.88 3.44
C VAL A 641 15.73 3.67 1.96
N VAL A 642 16.08 4.61 1.07
CA VAL A 642 15.78 4.51 -0.38
C VAL A 642 16.19 3.15 -0.94
N PRO A 643 15.31 2.43 -1.67
CA PRO A 643 15.63 1.13 -2.25
C PRO A 643 16.51 1.26 -3.50
N ILE A 644 17.76 1.72 -3.33
CA ILE A 644 18.70 1.99 -4.42
C ILE A 644 19.10 0.69 -5.14
N ALA A 645 19.33 -0.39 -4.41
CA ALA A 645 19.83 -1.64 -4.97
C ALA A 645 18.91 -2.24 -6.06
N PRO A 646 17.60 -2.46 -5.85
CA PRO A 646 16.72 -2.98 -6.89
C PRO A 646 16.55 -2.01 -8.06
N ILE A 647 16.58 -0.70 -7.84
CA ILE A 647 16.53 0.31 -8.91
C ILE A 647 17.79 0.21 -9.80
N VAL A 648 18.97 0.12 -9.20
CA VAL A 648 20.23 -0.03 -9.93
C VAL A 648 20.27 -1.35 -10.70
N ILE A 649 19.85 -2.45 -10.08
CA ILE A 649 19.75 -3.77 -10.76
C ILE A 649 18.87 -3.66 -12.01
N PHE A 650 17.73 -2.99 -11.91
CA PHE A 650 16.83 -2.80 -13.05
C PHE A 650 17.47 -1.94 -14.16
N ILE A 651 18.16 -0.87 -13.80
CA ILE A 651 18.91 -0.03 -14.75
C ILE A 651 19.98 -0.84 -15.47
N VAL A 652 20.77 -1.63 -14.72
CA VAL A 652 21.81 -2.49 -15.28
C VAL A 652 21.22 -3.55 -16.21
N ALA A 653 20.07 -4.13 -15.86
CA ALA A 653 19.36 -5.08 -16.72
C ALA A 653 18.95 -4.44 -18.07
N ILE A 654 18.36 -3.24 -18.06
CA ILE A 654 18.05 -2.50 -19.29
C ILE A 654 19.30 -2.34 -20.17
N TRP A 655 20.38 -1.88 -19.58
CA TRP A 655 21.64 -1.67 -20.32
C TRP A 655 22.19 -2.96 -20.89
N ALA A 656 22.20 -4.04 -20.10
CA ALA A 656 22.70 -5.36 -20.53
C ALA A 656 21.91 -5.91 -21.71
N PHE A 657 20.57 -5.85 -21.66
CA PHE A 657 19.73 -6.36 -22.75
C PHE A 657 19.81 -5.51 -24.01
N VAL A 658 19.90 -4.19 -23.91
CA VAL A 658 20.11 -3.30 -25.05
C VAL A 658 21.49 -3.56 -25.68
N ALA A 659 22.54 -3.66 -24.87
CA ALA A 659 23.89 -3.99 -25.32
C ALA A 659 23.92 -5.37 -26.01
N LEU A 660 23.23 -6.37 -25.46
CA LEU A 660 23.11 -7.70 -26.04
C LEU A 660 22.44 -7.65 -27.43
N ALA A 661 21.35 -6.85 -27.58
CA ALA A 661 20.68 -6.67 -28.86
C ALA A 661 21.62 -6.08 -29.94
N TYR A 662 22.41 -5.06 -29.56
CA TYR A 662 23.41 -4.46 -30.45
C TYR A 662 24.56 -5.41 -30.77
N PHE A 663 25.02 -6.19 -29.79
CA PHE A 663 26.05 -7.20 -29.97
C PHE A 663 25.60 -8.29 -30.97
N LEU A 664 24.41 -8.86 -30.78
CA LEU A 664 23.88 -9.90 -31.62
C LEU A 664 23.57 -9.38 -33.07
N GLY A 665 22.91 -8.22 -33.13
CA GLY A 665 22.61 -7.57 -34.44
C GLY A 665 23.87 -7.12 -35.16
N GLY A 666 24.83 -6.52 -34.45
CA GLY A 666 26.10 -6.08 -35.00
C GLY A 666 26.97 -7.24 -35.52
N LYS A 667 27.03 -8.36 -34.75
CA LYS A 667 27.74 -9.57 -35.17
C LYS A 667 27.16 -10.13 -36.48
N GLN A 668 25.84 -10.08 -36.65
CA GLN A 668 25.15 -10.54 -37.84
C GLN A 668 25.46 -9.66 -39.05
N ILE A 669 25.59 -8.35 -38.87
CA ILE A 669 25.94 -7.39 -39.94
C ILE A 669 27.42 -7.50 -40.33
N LEU A 670 28.32 -7.56 -39.36
CA LEU A 670 29.77 -7.63 -39.62
C LEU A 670 30.19 -8.93 -40.33
N LYS A 671 29.41 -10.01 -40.20
CA LYS A 671 29.62 -11.30 -40.90
C LYS A 671 28.99 -11.34 -42.30
N CYS A 672 28.22 -10.34 -42.68
CA CYS A 672 27.51 -10.34 -43.97
C CYS A 672 28.43 -10.02 -45.11
N ASN A 673 28.28 -10.73 -46.25
CA ASN A 673 29.02 -10.47 -47.48
C ASN A 673 28.58 -9.10 -48.03
N LEU A 674 29.53 -8.17 -48.14
CA LEU A 674 29.30 -6.79 -48.61
C LEU A 674 28.61 -6.71 -49.96
N VAL A 675 29.00 -7.58 -50.90
CA VAL A 675 28.45 -7.64 -52.27
C VAL A 675 26.99 -8.07 -52.24
N GLU A 676 26.67 -9.11 -51.45
CA GLU A 676 25.31 -9.62 -51.29
C GLU A 676 24.38 -8.62 -50.56
N ALA A 677 24.91 -7.88 -49.56
CA ALA A 677 24.17 -6.84 -48.87
C ALA A 677 23.84 -5.62 -49.74
N LEU A 678 24.64 -5.33 -50.76
CA LEU A 678 24.42 -4.24 -51.71
C LEU A 678 23.59 -4.67 -52.95
N GLN A 679 23.68 -5.97 -53.36
CA GLN A 679 23.01 -6.51 -54.55
C GLN A 679 21.59 -7.03 -54.27
N SER A 680 21.12 -7.13 -53.04
CA SER A 680 19.82 -7.74 -52.72
C SER A 680 18.58 -7.06 -53.36
N ASP A 681 18.74 -6.03 -54.20
CA ASP A 681 17.67 -5.37 -54.94
C ASP A 681 17.46 -5.94 -56.37
N TYR A 682 18.36 -6.81 -56.88
CA TYR A 682 18.27 -7.33 -58.22
C TYR A 682 17.60 -8.70 -58.34
N MET A 683 17.29 -9.34 -57.20
CA MET A 683 16.71 -10.69 -57.18
C MET A 683 15.49 -10.85 -56.24
N GLY A 684 14.73 -9.77 -55.92
CA GLY A 684 13.51 -9.84 -55.13
C GLY A 684 12.32 -9.31 -55.93
#